data_c7baa8ce8c00a7e59a17936cd0028e3a
#
_entry.id   c7baa8ce8c00a7e59a17936cd0028e3a
#
_cell.length_a   1.000
_cell.length_b   1.000
_cell.length_c   1.000
_cell.angle_alpha   90.00
_cell.angle_beta   90.00
_cell.angle_gamma   90.00
#
_symmetry.space_group_name_H-M   'P 1'
#
loop_
_entity.id
_entity.type
_entity.pdbx_description
1 polymer ?
#
loop_
_entity_poly.entity_id
_entity_poly.type
_entity_poly.pdbx_seq_one_letter_code
_entity_poly.pdbx_strand_id
1 'polypeptide(L)'
;MKRVSKNLTKAVTLSMLLSFGISNYALALEINKETITTDSIKSDGRFKAPELDGIYLSANGEKITLNNVKIEMNGNKPNDAIGLSGVASVNGGEIGCYIYGGFNDAANNNTLTLNDTLTLNDTTNNVRIVGGYSQEGEANINTVIITKSNVSAAAIYGGYTEGKSANGNVLELHNCIANGTGRTSRIVGGGGDRAKQANGNSVLITGNTKIYYNSIYGGFGVESQNNTVTIRGENNIVKSEIYGGALEKTGNTLVIDNHSSFMDKIDNFESIVFDNVKWNNKPVFEVDFSSDGKINTGTGGIYVYELGDIDKVEVRNLGSVDVNVGDKAYLIFTSTDYEFSKFNGLKSKNYSGVAKVVNIKLESKDEAEITLKPIGDEPGPMTSSALSAVVTGVERNKQVDLVAENRAVAAAFVNQGTDLIADSLDTLSRDDKYGVKTFAAVHGNRSKYDVNNDIKINGWSTIVGVGAENEHNGGDFSWGVFYENGSGNYRTYNDFDNEFFRGDGSLVYNGGGIAARYENSHGVYTEGSLRAGMLKSEMTDALSDGENKYGYESETAYYGAHIGVGKIFSLGDDSDLDVYGKFFHTYTEGDSFKVANDEFEFDSINSDRLRIGARVTSNKENKFSTYYGLAYEYEFNGDAEMRAAGMKAPTQSLQGSSVMAEIGLNYQPTPDSPWSFDLNMRGYAGERQGGSFNVQATYTF
;
A
#
# COMPACT_ATOMS: atom_id res chain seq x y z
N MET A 1 9.06 -15.87 -32.90
CA MET A 1 9.80 -15.93 -31.64
C MET A 1 8.95 -16.17 -30.37
N LYS A 2 7.70 -15.66 -30.23
CA LYS A 2 6.86 -15.92 -29.01
C LYS A 2 6.38 -17.37 -28.81
N ARG A 3 6.36 -18.22 -29.83
CA ARG A 3 5.94 -19.63 -29.70
C ARG A 3 7.02 -20.58 -29.24
N VAL A 4 8.30 -20.24 -29.45
CA VAL A 4 9.46 -21.06 -29.01
C VAL A 4 9.74 -20.83 -27.52
N SER A 5 9.53 -19.60 -27.02
CA SER A 5 9.74 -19.26 -25.59
C SER A 5 8.77 -19.99 -24.65
N LYS A 6 7.49 -20.16 -25.05
CA LYS A 6 6.49 -20.86 -24.22
C LYS A 6 6.73 -22.36 -24.05
N ASN A 7 7.33 -23.00 -25.05
CA ASN A 7 7.64 -24.43 -25.00
C ASN A 7 8.94 -24.69 -24.24
N LEU A 8 9.89 -23.76 -24.28
CA LEU A 8 11.12 -23.85 -23.50
C LEU A 8 10.86 -23.68 -21.99
N THR A 9 9.97 -22.75 -21.63
CA THR A 9 9.56 -22.55 -20.22
C THR A 9 8.82 -23.77 -19.65
N LYS A 10 7.95 -24.41 -20.44
CA LYS A 10 7.26 -25.65 -20.04
C LYS A 10 8.20 -26.85 -19.93
N ALA A 11 9.20 -26.96 -20.79
CA ALA A 11 10.20 -28.01 -20.73
C ALA A 11 11.15 -27.85 -19.53
N VAL A 12 11.56 -26.61 -19.21
CA VAL A 12 12.40 -26.30 -18.04
C VAL A 12 11.63 -26.50 -16.73
N THR A 13 10.34 -26.12 -16.69
CA THR A 13 9.50 -26.36 -15.50
C THR A 13 9.24 -27.86 -15.28
N LEU A 14 9.06 -28.63 -16.35
CA LEU A 14 8.86 -30.08 -16.26
C LEU A 14 10.15 -30.83 -15.94
N SER A 15 11.33 -30.38 -16.40
CA SER A 15 12.61 -30.98 -16.06
C SER A 15 13.10 -30.61 -14.66
N MET A 16 12.74 -29.43 -14.12
CA MET A 16 12.96 -29.10 -12.70
C MET A 16 12.04 -29.88 -11.76
N LEU A 17 10.84 -30.26 -12.19
CA LEU A 17 9.96 -31.15 -11.41
C LEU A 17 10.38 -32.62 -11.42
N LEU A 18 11.21 -33.04 -12.38
CA LEU A 18 11.73 -34.43 -12.49
C LEU A 18 13.13 -34.60 -11.90
N SER A 19 13.84 -33.51 -11.52
CA SER A 19 15.19 -33.58 -10.90
C SER A 19 15.19 -33.40 -9.38
N PHE A 20 14.08 -33.04 -8.76
CA PHE A 20 13.91 -33.23 -7.32
C PHE A 20 13.47 -34.67 -7.09
N GLY A 21 14.41 -35.46 -6.60
CA GLY A 21 14.23 -36.87 -6.31
C GLY A 21 12.91 -37.12 -5.57
N ILE A 22 12.35 -38.27 -5.85
CA ILE A 22 11.21 -38.87 -5.14
C ILE A 22 11.53 -38.87 -3.62
N SER A 23 11.35 -37.72 -2.97
CA SER A 23 11.18 -37.67 -1.54
C SER A 23 9.71 -38.07 -1.32
N ASN A 24 9.51 -39.17 -0.62
CA ASN A 24 8.24 -39.71 -0.17
C ASN A 24 7.23 -38.58 0.04
N TYR A 25 6.28 -38.42 -0.88
CA TYR A 25 5.06 -37.68 -0.59
C TYR A 25 4.33 -38.52 0.45
N ALA A 26 4.52 -38.15 1.70
CA ALA A 26 3.73 -38.65 2.78
C ALA A 26 2.25 -38.36 2.45
N LEU A 27 1.42 -39.39 2.33
CA LEU A 27 0.00 -39.23 2.01
C LEU A 27 -0.68 -38.68 3.26
N ALA A 28 -1.24 -37.45 3.14
CA ALA A 28 -2.01 -36.88 4.23
C ALA A 28 -3.10 -37.84 4.71
N LEU A 29 -3.19 -38.06 6.02
CA LEU A 29 -4.24 -38.88 6.58
C LEU A 29 -5.55 -38.09 6.59
N GLU A 30 -6.55 -38.54 5.85
CA GLU A 30 -7.87 -37.92 5.80
C GLU A 30 -8.95 -38.92 6.30
N ILE A 31 -9.77 -38.48 7.25
CA ILE A 31 -10.88 -39.23 7.80
C ILE A 31 -12.16 -38.43 7.58
N ASN A 32 -13.13 -39.04 6.92
CA ASN A 32 -14.37 -38.39 6.52
C ASN A 32 -15.59 -39.06 7.07
N LYS A 33 -16.49 -38.30 7.70
CA LYS A 33 -17.85 -38.74 8.14
C LYS A 33 -17.89 -40.02 8.95
N GLU A 34 -16.92 -40.23 9.83
CA GLU A 34 -16.79 -41.39 10.67
C GLU A 34 -17.14 -41.06 12.12
N THR A 35 -17.74 -41.98 12.85
CA THR A 35 -17.86 -41.89 14.31
C THR A 35 -16.71 -42.65 14.95
N ILE A 36 -15.87 -41.95 15.69
CA ILE A 36 -14.72 -42.51 16.39
C ILE A 36 -15.11 -42.72 17.85
N THR A 37 -15.08 -43.93 18.31
CA THR A 37 -15.36 -44.32 19.72
C THR A 37 -14.10 -44.91 20.35
N THR A 38 -14.08 -45.02 21.69
CA THR A 38 -12.98 -45.64 22.42
C THR A 38 -12.69 -47.07 21.92
N ASP A 39 -13.73 -47.84 21.56
CA ASP A 39 -13.58 -49.19 21.07
C ASP A 39 -13.07 -49.28 19.62
N SER A 40 -13.51 -48.37 18.75
CA SER A 40 -12.99 -48.29 17.37
C SER A 40 -11.51 -47.92 17.34
N ILE A 41 -11.05 -47.11 18.25
CA ILE A 41 -9.66 -46.68 18.37
C ILE A 41 -8.74 -47.84 18.77
N LYS A 42 -9.17 -48.71 19.70
CA LYS A 42 -8.33 -49.85 20.13
C LYS A 42 -8.14 -50.89 19.04
N SER A 43 -9.00 -50.97 18.07
CA SER A 43 -8.97 -51.94 16.97
C SER A 43 -8.42 -51.39 15.66
N ASP A 44 -8.26 -50.09 15.54
CA ASP A 44 -7.85 -49.42 14.29
C ASP A 44 -6.35 -49.11 14.29
N GLY A 45 -5.60 -49.70 13.36
CA GLY A 45 -4.16 -49.52 13.24
C GLY A 45 -3.68 -48.09 12.87
N ARG A 46 -4.60 -47.20 12.54
CA ARG A 46 -4.31 -45.76 12.34
C ARG A 46 -4.00 -45.07 13.67
N PHE A 47 -4.48 -45.60 14.79
CA PHE A 47 -4.28 -45.05 16.11
C PHE A 47 -3.18 -45.78 16.86
N LYS A 48 -2.30 -45.07 17.50
CA LYS A 48 -1.29 -45.60 18.41
C LYS A 48 -1.60 -45.13 19.80
N ALA A 49 -1.67 -46.02 20.77
CA ALA A 49 -1.76 -45.71 22.18
C ALA A 49 -0.33 -45.47 22.71
N PRO A 50 0.07 -44.29 23.17
CA PRO A 50 1.31 -44.13 23.93
C PRO A 50 1.16 -44.79 25.32
N GLU A 51 2.24 -45.03 26.01
CA GLU A 51 2.27 -45.63 27.36
C GLU A 51 1.63 -44.72 28.43
N LEU A 52 1.19 -43.51 28.09
CA LEU A 52 0.49 -42.55 28.92
C LEU A 52 -1.00 -42.44 28.46
N ASP A 53 -1.91 -42.38 29.41
CA ASP A 53 -3.38 -42.32 29.27
C ASP A 53 -3.91 -41.33 28.20
N GLY A 54 -3.87 -41.70 26.91
CA GLY A 54 -4.38 -40.88 25.81
C GLY A 54 -4.36 -41.64 24.48
N ILE A 55 -5.19 -41.22 23.55
CA ILE A 55 -5.31 -41.82 22.22
C ILE A 55 -4.59 -40.92 21.24
N TYR A 56 -3.74 -41.51 20.43
CA TYR A 56 -2.85 -40.77 19.52
C TYR A 56 -3.11 -41.16 18.07
N LEU A 57 -3.50 -40.15 17.26
CA LEU A 57 -3.55 -40.30 15.83
C LEU A 57 -2.23 -39.79 15.26
N SER A 58 -1.36 -40.67 14.77
CA SER A 58 -0.05 -40.30 14.25
C SER A 58 0.05 -40.61 12.77
N ALA A 59 0.33 -39.60 12.01
CA ALA A 59 0.56 -39.70 10.57
C ALA A 59 2.05 -39.55 10.18
N ASN A 60 2.99 -39.87 11.07
CA ASN A 60 4.43 -39.83 10.84
C ASN A 60 4.94 -38.49 10.30
N GLY A 61 4.44 -37.35 10.83
CA GLY A 61 4.77 -36.01 10.37
C GLY A 61 3.92 -35.51 9.20
N GLU A 62 2.92 -36.25 8.78
CA GLU A 62 2.00 -35.88 7.71
C GLU A 62 0.85 -35.01 8.21
N LYS A 63 0.19 -34.33 7.27
CA LYS A 63 -1.02 -33.55 7.57
C LYS A 63 -2.18 -34.47 7.92
N ILE A 64 -2.83 -34.21 9.05
CA ILE A 64 -4.05 -34.93 9.48
C ILE A 64 -5.26 -34.04 9.20
N THR A 65 -6.28 -34.57 8.52
CA THR A 65 -7.53 -33.86 8.26
C THR A 65 -8.71 -34.70 8.67
N LEU A 66 -9.55 -34.20 9.57
CA LEU A 66 -10.79 -34.82 10.02
C LEU A 66 -11.97 -34.00 9.49
N ASN A 67 -12.85 -34.59 8.66
CA ASN A 67 -13.99 -33.90 8.07
C ASN A 67 -15.31 -34.47 8.57
N ASN A 68 -16.13 -33.69 9.26
CA ASN A 68 -17.42 -34.05 9.80
C ASN A 68 -17.34 -35.34 10.67
N VAL A 69 -16.33 -35.44 11.48
CA VAL A 69 -16.08 -36.58 12.35
C VAL A 69 -16.80 -36.37 13.69
N LYS A 70 -17.48 -37.37 14.18
CA LYS A 70 -18.01 -37.39 15.53
C LYS A 70 -17.10 -38.23 16.43
N ILE A 71 -16.58 -37.58 17.47
CA ILE A 71 -15.71 -38.25 18.44
C ILE A 71 -16.48 -38.39 19.75
N GLU A 72 -16.85 -39.60 20.11
CA GLU A 72 -17.54 -39.93 21.33
C GLU A 72 -16.63 -40.79 22.22
N MET A 73 -16.32 -40.29 23.40
CA MET A 73 -15.52 -41.04 24.38
C MET A 73 -16.45 -41.69 25.39
N ASN A 74 -16.44 -43.03 25.42
CA ASN A 74 -17.21 -43.81 26.37
C ASN A 74 -16.44 -43.93 27.71
N GLY A 75 -16.62 -42.96 28.61
CA GLY A 75 -16.09 -43.10 29.97
C GLY A 75 -15.86 -41.76 30.70
N ASN A 76 -16.27 -41.71 31.95
CA ASN A 76 -16.13 -40.59 32.87
C ASN A 76 -14.67 -40.35 33.34
N LYS A 77 -13.66 -40.60 32.50
CA LYS A 77 -12.27 -40.37 32.87
C LYS A 77 -11.73 -39.11 32.23
N PRO A 78 -11.15 -38.19 32.99
CA PRO A 78 -10.62 -36.92 32.47
C PRO A 78 -9.38 -37.08 31.56
N ASN A 79 -8.92 -38.28 31.29
CA ASN A 79 -7.67 -38.56 30.57
C ASN A 79 -7.88 -39.11 29.15
N ASP A 80 -9.10 -39.16 28.66
CA ASP A 80 -9.37 -39.59 27.30
C ASP A 80 -9.12 -38.37 26.35
N ALA A 81 -8.01 -38.37 25.63
CA ALA A 81 -7.58 -37.28 24.74
C ALA A 81 -7.30 -37.82 23.35
N ILE A 82 -7.56 -37.01 22.33
CA ILE A 82 -7.03 -37.20 20.98
C ILE A 82 -5.79 -36.35 20.78
N GLY A 83 -4.65 -36.99 20.56
CA GLY A 83 -3.40 -36.35 20.13
C GLY A 83 -3.26 -36.40 18.62
N LEU A 84 -3.04 -35.25 18.00
CA LEU A 84 -2.78 -35.11 16.58
C LEU A 84 -1.37 -34.51 16.44
N SER A 85 -0.46 -35.17 15.74
CA SER A 85 0.91 -34.67 15.61
C SER A 85 1.13 -33.87 14.32
N GLY A 86 1.88 -32.79 14.42
CA GLY A 86 2.26 -31.98 13.27
C GLY A 86 1.19 -30.96 12.87
N VAL A 87 0.71 -30.99 11.63
CA VAL A 87 -0.32 -30.09 11.11
C VAL A 87 -1.66 -30.82 11.06
N ALA A 88 -2.60 -30.44 11.92
CA ALA A 88 -3.90 -31.06 12.00
C ALA A 88 -5.04 -30.07 11.71
N SER A 89 -6.05 -30.51 10.95
CA SER A 89 -7.25 -29.73 10.67
C SER A 89 -8.50 -30.57 10.99
N VAL A 90 -9.44 -30.00 11.72
CA VAL A 90 -10.76 -30.58 12.00
C VAL A 90 -11.81 -29.64 11.40
N ASN A 91 -12.57 -30.16 10.42
CA ASN A 91 -13.55 -29.38 9.68
C ASN A 91 -14.94 -29.96 9.94
N GLY A 92 -15.77 -29.23 10.66
CA GLY A 92 -17.12 -29.69 11.07
C GLY A 92 -17.11 -30.87 12.03
N GLY A 93 -18.30 -31.28 12.47
CA GLY A 93 -18.51 -32.43 13.35
C GLY A 93 -18.65 -32.08 14.83
N GLU A 94 -18.59 -33.11 15.69
CA GLU A 94 -18.73 -33.00 17.15
C GLU A 94 -17.56 -33.66 17.85
N ILE A 95 -16.99 -32.98 18.84
CA ILE A 95 -15.89 -33.53 19.64
C ILE A 95 -16.22 -33.40 21.13
N GLY A 96 -16.22 -34.48 21.84
CA GLY A 96 -16.54 -34.59 23.26
C GLY A 96 -15.34 -34.94 24.15
N CYS A 97 -14.11 -34.64 23.72
CA CYS A 97 -12.91 -35.00 24.46
C CYS A 97 -11.81 -33.94 24.38
N TYR A 98 -10.70 -34.11 25.10
CA TYR A 98 -9.49 -33.31 24.93
C TYR A 98 -8.92 -33.41 23.52
N ILE A 99 -8.44 -32.30 22.98
CA ILE A 99 -7.77 -32.26 21.68
C ILE A 99 -6.37 -31.67 21.87
N TYR A 100 -5.36 -32.39 21.43
CA TYR A 100 -3.97 -31.97 21.40
C TYR A 100 -3.44 -31.99 19.97
N GLY A 101 -2.90 -30.88 19.50
CA GLY A 101 -2.18 -30.78 18.21
C GLY A 101 -0.87 -31.56 18.23
N GLY A 102 -0.22 -31.66 19.37
CA GLY A 102 0.96 -32.47 19.62
C GLY A 102 0.99 -32.93 21.08
N PHE A 103 1.53 -34.12 21.33
CA PHE A 103 1.62 -34.69 22.65
C PHE A 103 2.92 -35.48 22.82
N ASN A 104 3.88 -34.98 23.57
CA ASN A 104 5.12 -35.68 23.95
C ASN A 104 5.96 -34.78 24.89
N ASP A 105 7.15 -35.24 25.28
CA ASP A 105 8.08 -34.48 26.13
C ASP A 105 8.61 -33.18 25.47
N ALA A 106 8.47 -33.03 24.15
CA ALA A 106 8.81 -31.83 23.40
C ALA A 106 7.77 -31.57 22.29
N ALA A 107 6.56 -31.13 22.70
CA ALA A 107 5.42 -30.88 21.82
C ALA A 107 5.55 -29.51 21.13
N ASN A 108 6.55 -29.38 20.26
CA ASN A 108 6.88 -28.12 19.59
C ASN A 108 6.43 -28.10 18.11
N ASN A 109 6.18 -26.91 17.54
CA ASN A 109 5.89 -26.67 16.13
C ASN A 109 4.63 -27.40 15.61
N ASN A 110 3.62 -27.60 16.44
CA ASN A 110 2.36 -28.19 16.00
C ASN A 110 1.37 -27.11 15.58
N THR A 111 0.53 -27.41 14.58
CA THR A 111 -0.57 -26.56 14.17
C THR A 111 -1.88 -27.32 14.25
N LEU A 112 -2.81 -26.83 15.06
CA LEU A 112 -4.15 -27.36 15.21
C LEU A 112 -5.17 -26.36 14.69
N THR A 113 -5.91 -26.72 13.64
CA THR A 113 -6.98 -25.90 13.09
C THR A 113 -8.33 -26.54 13.33
N LEU A 114 -9.24 -25.83 14.00
CA LEU A 114 -10.64 -26.21 14.18
C LEU A 114 -11.50 -25.26 13.34
N ASN A 115 -12.27 -25.79 12.42
CA ASN A 115 -12.94 -25.00 11.42
C ASN A 115 -14.34 -25.49 11.07
N ASP A 116 -15.19 -24.57 10.60
CA ASP A 116 -16.44 -24.83 9.90
C ASP A 116 -17.52 -25.53 10.72
N THR A 117 -18.08 -24.80 11.72
CA THR A 117 -19.21 -25.26 12.53
C THR A 117 -18.92 -26.47 13.45
N LEU A 118 -17.67 -26.75 13.75
CA LEU A 118 -17.30 -27.72 14.75
C LEU A 118 -17.97 -27.38 16.09
N THR A 119 -18.68 -28.34 16.68
CA THR A 119 -19.21 -28.21 18.03
C THR A 119 -18.36 -29.06 18.97
N LEU A 120 -17.68 -28.37 19.90
CA LEU A 120 -17.06 -29.06 21.03
C LEU A 120 -17.99 -28.95 22.23
N ASN A 121 -18.44 -30.07 22.75
CA ASN A 121 -19.39 -30.12 23.86
C ASN A 121 -18.74 -30.75 25.09
N ASP A 122 -18.46 -29.91 26.09
CA ASP A 122 -17.92 -30.36 27.38
C ASP A 122 -19.05 -30.57 28.40
N THR A 123 -19.41 -31.81 28.60
CA THR A 123 -20.36 -32.20 29.65
C THR A 123 -19.70 -32.47 31.00
N THR A 124 -18.36 -32.51 31.06
CA THR A 124 -17.57 -32.88 32.24
C THR A 124 -16.89 -31.71 32.93
N ASN A 125 -16.95 -30.52 32.37
CA ASN A 125 -16.26 -29.31 32.85
C ASN A 125 -14.72 -29.40 32.88
N ASN A 126 -14.10 -30.22 32.04
CA ASN A 126 -12.66 -30.45 32.07
C ASN A 126 -12.00 -30.51 30.68
N VAL A 127 -12.74 -30.44 29.57
CA VAL A 127 -12.16 -30.53 28.20
C VAL A 127 -11.20 -29.39 27.94
N ARG A 128 -10.08 -29.72 27.33
CA ARG A 128 -9.05 -28.73 26.92
C ARG A 128 -8.75 -28.86 25.42
N ILE A 129 -8.46 -27.73 24.80
CA ILE A 129 -7.90 -27.62 23.45
C ILE A 129 -6.48 -27.09 23.57
N VAL A 130 -5.51 -27.83 23.04
CA VAL A 130 -4.08 -27.48 23.21
C VAL A 130 -3.33 -27.71 21.90
N GLY A 131 -2.59 -26.73 21.42
CA GLY A 131 -1.74 -26.87 20.23
C GLY A 131 -0.61 -27.87 20.42
N GLY A 132 0.12 -27.77 21.51
CA GLY A 132 1.13 -28.73 21.93
C GLY A 132 1.07 -28.96 23.43
N TYR A 133 1.00 -30.23 23.87
CA TYR A 133 0.97 -30.62 25.27
C TYR A 133 2.24 -31.35 25.68
N SER A 134 2.93 -30.86 26.71
CA SER A 134 4.03 -31.56 27.34
C SER A 134 3.84 -31.58 28.87
N GLN A 135 4.09 -32.73 29.50
CA GLN A 135 3.95 -32.84 30.95
C GLN A 135 5.16 -32.24 31.68
N GLU A 136 6.39 -32.55 31.26
CA GLU A 136 7.63 -32.12 31.95
C GLU A 136 8.57 -31.32 31.08
N GLY A 137 8.37 -31.33 29.75
CA GLY A 137 9.25 -30.74 28.75
C GLY A 137 8.80 -29.39 28.22
N GLU A 138 8.86 -29.25 26.94
CA GLU A 138 8.62 -28.00 26.21
C GLU A 138 7.39 -28.09 25.29
N ALA A 139 6.63 -27.00 25.20
CA ALA A 139 5.48 -26.85 24.30
C ALA A 139 5.57 -25.51 23.57
N ASN A 140 6.62 -25.33 22.74
CA ASN A 140 6.96 -24.08 22.09
C ASN A 140 6.49 -24.01 20.64
N ILE A 141 6.22 -22.77 20.15
CA ILE A 141 5.97 -22.45 18.75
C ILE A 141 4.78 -23.28 18.19
N ASN A 142 3.76 -23.52 19.00
CA ASN A 142 2.55 -24.19 18.55
C ASN A 142 1.51 -23.15 18.12
N THR A 143 0.65 -23.51 17.16
CA THR A 143 -0.41 -22.66 16.66
C THR A 143 -1.76 -23.38 16.82
N VAL A 144 -2.74 -22.66 17.40
CA VAL A 144 -4.15 -23.07 17.43
C VAL A 144 -4.97 -22.03 16.70
N ILE A 145 -5.75 -22.46 15.72
CA ILE A 145 -6.66 -21.59 14.96
C ILE A 145 -8.06 -22.15 15.08
N ILE A 146 -8.99 -21.37 15.62
CA ILE A 146 -10.40 -21.73 15.75
C ILE A 146 -11.24 -20.77 14.90
N THR A 147 -11.90 -21.29 13.88
CA THR A 147 -12.65 -20.50 12.93
C THR A 147 -14.08 -21.01 12.77
N LYS A 148 -15.09 -20.13 12.79
CA LYS A 148 -16.51 -20.44 12.56
C LYS A 148 -17.02 -21.63 13.39
N SER A 149 -16.54 -21.77 14.60
CA SER A 149 -16.80 -22.94 15.45
C SER A 149 -17.48 -22.53 16.75
N ASN A 150 -18.24 -23.47 17.36
CA ASN A 150 -18.82 -23.31 18.68
C ASN A 150 -18.07 -24.23 19.66
N VAL A 151 -17.37 -23.63 20.59
CA VAL A 151 -16.46 -24.34 21.49
C VAL A 151 -16.89 -24.15 22.94
N SER A 152 -17.11 -25.24 23.67
CA SER A 152 -17.28 -25.26 25.12
C SER A 152 -16.13 -26.06 25.72
N ALA A 153 -15.24 -25.43 26.45
CA ALA A 153 -14.05 -26.08 27.03
C ALA A 153 -13.61 -25.38 28.33
N ALA A 154 -12.99 -26.14 29.22
CA ALA A 154 -12.43 -25.60 30.46
C ALA A 154 -11.22 -24.69 30.15
N ALA A 155 -10.44 -25.04 29.12
CA ALA A 155 -9.32 -24.21 28.71
C ALA A 155 -8.92 -24.38 27.24
N ILE A 156 -8.39 -23.31 26.65
CA ILE A 156 -7.77 -23.29 25.31
C ILE A 156 -6.34 -22.76 25.46
N TYR A 157 -5.37 -23.53 24.98
CA TYR A 157 -3.95 -23.17 25.04
C TYR A 157 -3.32 -23.24 23.63
N GLY A 158 -2.52 -22.25 23.25
CA GLY A 158 -1.62 -22.37 22.11
C GLY A 158 -0.57 -23.45 22.35
N GLY A 159 0.07 -23.46 23.52
CA GLY A 159 0.93 -24.53 24.02
C GLY A 159 0.79 -24.69 25.53
N TYR A 160 0.82 -25.91 26.05
CA TYR A 160 0.70 -26.19 27.48
C TYR A 160 1.83 -27.08 27.99
N THR A 161 2.42 -26.66 29.09
CA THR A 161 3.38 -27.48 29.84
C THR A 161 3.23 -27.29 31.36
N GLU A 162 3.49 -28.34 32.10
CA GLU A 162 3.70 -28.27 33.55
C GLU A 162 5.20 -28.23 33.94
N GLY A 163 6.08 -28.26 32.92
CA GLY A 163 7.52 -28.38 33.12
C GLY A 163 8.31 -27.14 32.75
N LYS A 164 8.95 -27.15 31.57
CA LYS A 164 9.96 -26.16 31.20
C LYS A 164 9.39 -24.89 30.59
N SER A 165 8.98 -24.92 29.33
CA SER A 165 8.62 -23.73 28.60
C SER A 165 7.46 -23.93 27.62
N ALA A 166 6.63 -22.89 27.47
CA ALA A 166 5.61 -22.76 26.47
C ALA A 166 5.74 -21.36 25.79
N ASN A 167 6.79 -21.20 24.98
CA ASN A 167 7.17 -19.95 24.39
C ASN A 167 6.76 -19.84 22.90
N GLY A 168 6.49 -18.62 22.43
CA GLY A 168 6.24 -18.34 21.00
C GLY A 168 5.01 -19.02 20.44
N ASN A 169 4.03 -19.41 21.26
CA ASN A 169 2.81 -20.04 20.80
C ASN A 169 1.81 -18.99 20.29
N VAL A 170 0.96 -19.39 19.34
CA VAL A 170 -0.06 -18.55 18.71
C VAL A 170 -1.42 -19.17 18.90
N LEU A 171 -2.37 -18.39 19.39
CA LEU A 171 -3.78 -18.78 19.51
C LEU A 171 -4.65 -17.76 18.79
N GLU A 172 -5.40 -18.19 17.78
CA GLU A 172 -6.27 -17.35 16.97
C GLU A 172 -7.72 -17.82 17.04
N LEU A 173 -8.63 -16.88 17.30
CA LEU A 173 -10.06 -17.09 17.41
C LEU A 173 -10.78 -16.18 16.41
N HIS A 174 -11.42 -16.79 15.38
CA HIS A 174 -12.02 -16.06 14.27
C HIS A 174 -13.49 -16.43 14.08
N ASN A 175 -14.42 -15.48 14.19
CA ASN A 175 -15.86 -15.70 13.94
C ASN A 175 -16.41 -16.92 14.72
N CYS A 176 -16.01 -17.13 15.96
CA CYS A 176 -16.38 -18.29 16.76
C CYS A 176 -17.11 -17.90 18.06
N ILE A 177 -17.76 -18.88 18.68
CA ILE A 177 -18.31 -18.76 20.03
C ILE A 177 -17.49 -19.67 20.94
N ALA A 178 -16.86 -19.09 21.93
CA ALA A 178 -16.04 -19.82 22.90
C ALA A 178 -16.61 -19.64 24.31
N ASN A 179 -17.14 -20.71 24.87
CA ASN A 179 -17.75 -20.77 26.20
C ASN A 179 -16.82 -21.46 27.17
N GLY A 180 -16.46 -20.78 28.21
CA GLY A 180 -15.69 -21.36 29.31
C GLY A 180 -16.55 -22.23 30.21
N THR A 181 -16.10 -23.45 30.46
CA THR A 181 -16.77 -24.37 31.42
C THR A 181 -16.01 -24.37 32.74
N GLY A 182 -16.75 -24.23 33.83
CA GLY A 182 -16.17 -24.23 35.17
C GLY A 182 -15.69 -22.83 35.65
N ARG A 183 -15.34 -22.77 36.95
CA ARG A 183 -15.00 -21.52 37.65
C ARG A 183 -13.62 -20.95 37.32
N THR A 184 -12.77 -21.70 36.66
CA THR A 184 -11.39 -21.32 36.32
C THR A 184 -11.11 -21.45 34.83
N SER A 185 -12.17 -21.26 34.03
CA SER A 185 -12.02 -21.35 32.58
C SER A 185 -11.08 -20.26 32.03
N ARG A 186 -10.16 -20.66 31.13
CA ARG A 186 -9.14 -19.75 30.61
C ARG A 186 -8.76 -19.97 29.15
N ILE A 187 -8.38 -18.89 28.50
CA ILE A 187 -7.74 -18.86 27.20
C ILE A 187 -6.30 -18.39 27.41
N VAL A 188 -5.32 -19.12 26.87
CA VAL A 188 -3.90 -18.88 27.15
C VAL A 188 -3.08 -18.99 25.86
N GLY A 189 -2.32 -18.00 25.52
CA GLY A 189 -1.38 -18.06 24.38
C GLY A 189 -0.37 -19.21 24.56
N GLY A 190 0.26 -19.29 25.69
CA GLY A 190 1.14 -20.40 26.07
C GLY A 190 1.40 -20.44 27.57
N GLY A 191 1.58 -21.63 28.13
CA GLY A 191 1.87 -21.78 29.54
C GLY A 191 1.24 -22.98 30.22
N GLY A 192 1.18 -22.94 31.55
CA GLY A 192 0.57 -23.93 32.42
C GLY A 192 0.82 -23.60 33.89
N ASP A 193 0.11 -24.27 34.79
CA ASP A 193 0.15 -23.95 36.24
C ASP A 193 1.55 -24.03 36.86
N ARG A 194 2.47 -24.79 36.25
CA ARG A 194 3.85 -24.99 36.69
C ARG A 194 4.89 -24.65 35.63
N ALA A 195 4.48 -24.07 34.49
CA ALA A 195 5.40 -23.66 33.45
C ALA A 195 6.43 -22.67 34.00
N LYS A 196 7.72 -22.93 33.78
CA LYS A 196 8.78 -22.02 34.21
C LYS A 196 8.80 -20.77 33.32
N GLN A 197 8.59 -20.94 32.01
CA GLN A 197 8.58 -19.85 31.04
C GLN A 197 7.36 -19.91 30.12
N ALA A 198 6.75 -18.75 29.88
CA ALA A 198 5.62 -18.56 28.98
C ALA A 198 5.78 -17.22 28.22
N ASN A 199 6.83 -17.13 27.40
CA ASN A 199 7.29 -15.88 26.81
C ASN A 199 6.96 -15.77 25.31
N GLY A 200 6.70 -14.55 24.81
CA GLY A 200 6.52 -14.28 23.39
C GLY A 200 5.29 -14.95 22.78
N ASN A 201 4.30 -15.30 23.58
CA ASN A 201 3.06 -15.91 23.09
C ASN A 201 2.07 -14.85 22.59
N SER A 202 1.17 -15.23 21.69
CA SER A 202 0.13 -14.35 21.17
C SER A 202 -1.25 -14.96 21.22
N VAL A 203 -2.25 -14.13 21.57
CA VAL A 203 -3.68 -14.43 21.46
C VAL A 203 -4.31 -13.38 20.54
N LEU A 204 -4.97 -13.82 19.47
CA LEU A 204 -5.70 -12.97 18.53
C LEU A 204 -7.20 -13.32 18.54
N ILE A 205 -8.03 -12.34 18.81
CA ILE A 205 -9.49 -12.42 18.77
C ILE A 205 -10.01 -11.49 17.69
N THR A 206 -10.74 -11.99 16.69
CA THR A 206 -11.20 -11.19 15.56
C THR A 206 -12.50 -11.68 14.93
N GLY A 207 -13.08 -10.84 14.06
CA GLY A 207 -14.34 -11.12 13.35
C GLY A 207 -15.57 -10.85 14.20
N ASN A 208 -16.45 -11.84 14.34
CA ASN A 208 -17.64 -11.80 15.19
C ASN A 208 -17.50 -12.80 16.35
N THR A 209 -16.33 -12.81 16.98
CA THR A 209 -15.99 -13.80 18.02
C THR A 209 -16.61 -13.42 19.37
N LYS A 210 -17.23 -14.39 20.04
CA LYS A 210 -17.82 -14.22 21.36
C LYS A 210 -17.07 -15.09 22.38
N ILE A 211 -16.50 -14.46 23.37
CA ILE A 211 -15.70 -15.10 24.42
C ILE A 211 -16.42 -14.96 25.76
N TYR A 212 -16.69 -16.10 26.40
CA TYR A 212 -17.31 -16.21 27.73
C TYR A 212 -16.43 -17.07 28.64
N TYR A 213 -15.18 -16.68 28.82
CA TYR A 213 -14.22 -17.30 29.72
C TYR A 213 -13.98 -16.39 30.94
N ASN A 214 -13.54 -16.97 32.06
CA ASN A 214 -13.18 -16.16 33.22
C ASN A 214 -11.96 -15.29 32.92
N SER A 215 -10.95 -15.85 32.26
CA SER A 215 -9.71 -15.12 32.01
C SER A 215 -9.06 -15.44 30.68
N ILE A 216 -8.33 -14.45 30.15
CA ILE A 216 -7.49 -14.56 28.96
C ILE A 216 -6.07 -14.16 29.37
N TYR A 217 -5.08 -14.99 29.09
CA TYR A 217 -3.67 -14.74 29.35
C TYR A 217 -2.87 -14.73 28.04
N GLY A 218 -2.00 -13.74 27.87
CA GLY A 218 -0.97 -13.80 26.83
C GLY A 218 -0.01 -14.95 27.11
N GLY A 219 0.54 -15.02 28.32
CA GLY A 219 1.36 -16.10 28.83
C GLY A 219 1.00 -16.46 30.27
N PHE A 220 1.07 -17.75 30.63
CA PHE A 220 0.73 -18.23 31.96
C PHE A 220 1.84 -19.12 32.54
N GLY A 221 2.80 -18.52 33.22
CA GLY A 221 3.97 -19.19 33.82
C GLY A 221 4.66 -18.34 34.85
N VAL A 222 5.72 -18.87 35.46
CA VAL A 222 6.51 -18.13 36.46
C VAL A 222 7.17 -16.89 35.81
N GLU A 223 7.82 -17.08 34.68
CA GLU A 223 8.26 -16.00 33.77
C GLU A 223 7.30 -15.90 32.61
N SER A 224 6.63 -14.77 32.43
CA SER A 224 5.62 -14.56 31.39
C SER A 224 5.73 -13.18 30.77
N GLN A 225 6.74 -13.03 29.89
CA GLN A 225 7.17 -11.77 29.30
C GLN A 225 6.94 -11.72 27.79
N ASN A 226 6.88 -10.49 27.24
CA ASN A 226 6.77 -10.24 25.80
C ASN A 226 5.57 -10.93 25.13
N ASN A 227 4.48 -11.14 25.85
CA ASN A 227 3.28 -11.73 25.33
C ASN A 227 2.34 -10.66 24.76
N THR A 228 1.54 -11.03 23.77
CA THR A 228 0.60 -10.11 23.14
C THR A 228 -0.82 -10.68 23.16
N VAL A 229 -1.78 -9.86 23.58
CA VAL A 229 -3.21 -10.13 23.39
C VAL A 229 -3.76 -9.08 22.44
N THR A 230 -4.39 -9.49 21.34
CA THR A 230 -4.98 -8.59 20.35
C THR A 230 -6.46 -8.85 20.22
N ILE A 231 -7.27 -7.81 20.34
CA ILE A 231 -8.72 -7.84 20.11
C ILE A 231 -8.99 -6.90 18.94
N ARG A 232 -9.42 -7.46 17.79
CA ARG A 232 -9.58 -6.75 16.53
C ARG A 232 -11.00 -6.83 16.01
N GLY A 233 -11.60 -5.67 15.75
CA GLY A 233 -12.92 -5.52 15.11
C GLY A 233 -14.05 -5.24 16.08
N GLU A 234 -15.05 -4.52 15.59
CA GLU A 234 -16.15 -3.94 16.40
C GLU A 234 -17.11 -4.97 16.98
N ASN A 235 -17.25 -6.11 16.33
CA ASN A 235 -18.32 -7.07 16.63
C ASN A 235 -17.90 -8.20 17.60
N ASN A 236 -16.70 -8.12 18.16
CA ASN A 236 -16.29 -9.10 19.16
C ASN A 236 -16.95 -8.82 20.51
N ILE A 237 -17.27 -9.86 21.24
CA ILE A 237 -17.74 -9.80 22.63
C ILE A 237 -16.71 -10.51 23.48
N VAL A 238 -16.04 -9.79 24.38
CA VAL A 238 -15.03 -10.35 25.26
C VAL A 238 -15.42 -10.02 26.70
N LYS A 239 -16.07 -10.99 27.37
CA LYS A 239 -16.39 -10.93 28.80
C LYS A 239 -15.38 -11.77 29.56
N SER A 240 -14.27 -11.18 29.93
CA SER A 240 -13.15 -11.87 30.60
C SER A 240 -12.26 -10.89 31.32
N GLU A 241 -11.59 -11.34 32.35
CA GLU A 241 -10.39 -10.67 32.85
C GLU A 241 -9.23 -10.92 31.87
N ILE A 242 -8.44 -9.91 31.55
CA ILE A 242 -7.38 -10.00 30.54
C ILE A 242 -6.03 -9.70 31.19
N TYR A 243 -5.10 -10.65 31.04
CA TYR A 243 -3.76 -10.59 31.61
C TYR A 243 -2.68 -10.76 30.55
N GLY A 244 -1.65 -9.91 30.58
CA GLY A 244 -0.47 -10.05 29.74
C GLY A 244 0.37 -11.27 30.12
N GLY A 245 0.65 -11.38 31.41
CA GLY A 245 1.36 -12.49 32.06
C GLY A 245 0.67 -12.91 33.35
N ALA A 246 1.11 -14.03 33.93
CA ALA A 246 0.54 -14.51 35.19
C ALA A 246 0.94 -13.66 36.41
N LEU A 247 2.20 -13.23 36.46
CA LEU A 247 2.80 -12.55 37.64
C LEU A 247 3.51 -11.25 37.30
N GLU A 248 3.82 -10.97 36.04
CA GLU A 248 4.63 -9.84 35.64
C GLU A 248 4.13 -9.19 34.33
N LYS A 249 4.49 -7.92 34.12
CA LYS A 249 4.04 -7.11 32.98
C LYS A 249 5.10 -6.90 31.90
N THR A 250 6.36 -7.28 32.13
CA THR A 250 7.51 -6.93 31.29
C THR A 250 7.31 -7.32 29.82
N GLY A 251 7.32 -6.34 28.92
CA GLY A 251 7.13 -6.50 27.48
C GLY A 251 5.75 -6.99 27.06
N ASN A 252 4.82 -7.26 27.97
CA ASN A 252 3.49 -7.72 27.64
C ASN A 252 2.66 -6.57 27.04
N THR A 253 1.95 -6.82 25.96
CA THR A 253 1.21 -5.82 25.22
C THR A 253 -0.23 -6.24 24.97
N LEU A 254 -1.18 -5.35 25.27
CA LEU A 254 -2.57 -5.46 24.88
C LEU A 254 -2.81 -4.56 23.64
N VAL A 255 -3.32 -5.14 22.57
CA VAL A 255 -3.68 -4.39 21.34
C VAL A 255 -5.19 -4.35 21.20
N ILE A 256 -5.76 -3.15 21.18
CA ILE A 256 -7.18 -2.87 20.93
C ILE A 256 -7.29 -2.25 19.53
N ASP A 257 -7.74 -3.02 18.56
CA ASP A 257 -7.78 -2.64 17.16
C ASP A 257 -9.22 -2.50 16.69
N ASN A 258 -9.68 -1.26 16.48
CA ASN A 258 -11.06 -0.92 16.10
C ASN A 258 -12.10 -1.69 16.93
N HIS A 259 -11.87 -1.75 18.25
CA HIS A 259 -12.70 -2.54 19.17
C HIS A 259 -13.17 -1.68 20.35
N SER A 260 -14.36 -1.99 20.82
CA SER A 260 -14.95 -1.39 22.02
C SER A 260 -15.60 -2.46 22.86
N SER A 261 -15.26 -2.51 24.14
CA SER A 261 -15.85 -3.48 25.07
C SER A 261 -15.81 -3.02 26.52
N PHE A 262 -16.64 -3.66 27.33
CA PHE A 262 -16.54 -3.64 28.78
C PHE A 262 -15.68 -4.82 29.20
N MET A 263 -14.70 -4.59 30.07
CA MET A 263 -13.78 -5.60 30.59
C MET A 263 -13.77 -5.53 32.11
N ASP A 264 -13.84 -6.71 32.75
CA ASP A 264 -13.83 -6.75 34.22
C ASP A 264 -12.46 -6.34 34.75
N LYS A 265 -11.39 -6.84 34.15
CA LYS A 265 -10.03 -6.52 34.57
C LYS A 265 -9.03 -6.56 33.43
N ILE A 266 -8.07 -5.62 33.46
CA ILE A 266 -6.85 -5.64 32.64
C ILE A 266 -5.65 -5.52 33.58
N ASP A 267 -4.72 -6.48 33.54
CA ASP A 267 -3.55 -6.49 34.42
C ASP A 267 -2.33 -7.16 33.77
N ASN A 268 -1.16 -6.91 34.35
CA ASN A 268 0.12 -7.49 33.92
C ASN A 268 0.49 -7.18 32.45
N PHE A 269 0.14 -5.99 31.97
CA PHE A 269 0.65 -5.45 30.72
C PHE A 269 1.62 -4.29 30.99
N GLU A 270 2.71 -4.24 30.26
CA GLU A 270 3.58 -3.05 30.22
C GLU A 270 2.94 -1.96 29.35
N SER A 271 2.29 -2.36 28.23
CA SER A 271 1.70 -1.41 27.32
C SER A 271 0.30 -1.80 26.83
N ILE A 272 -0.54 -0.78 26.62
CA ILE A 272 -1.80 -0.88 25.88
C ILE A 272 -1.65 -0.08 24.59
N VAL A 273 -1.90 -0.73 23.44
CA VAL A 273 -1.82 -0.14 22.11
C VAL A 273 -3.21 -0.06 21.52
N PHE A 274 -3.63 1.14 21.16
CA PHE A 274 -4.87 1.38 20.40
C PHE A 274 -4.52 1.51 18.91
N ASP A 275 -5.18 0.70 18.10
CA ASP A 275 -5.02 0.69 16.66
C ASP A 275 -6.36 0.99 15.98
N ASN A 276 -6.34 1.77 14.89
CA ASN A 276 -7.57 2.19 14.19
C ASN A 276 -8.62 2.80 15.13
N VAL A 277 -8.26 3.85 15.87
CA VAL A 277 -9.12 4.48 16.86
C VAL A 277 -10.33 5.20 16.25
N LYS A 278 -11.41 5.31 17.00
CA LYS A 278 -12.61 6.06 16.60
C LYS A 278 -12.61 7.47 17.18
N TRP A 279 -12.73 8.46 16.31
CA TRP A 279 -12.79 9.89 16.64
C TRP A 279 -14.25 10.35 16.68
N ASN A 280 -14.85 10.48 17.86
CA ASN A 280 -16.26 10.78 17.97
C ASN A 280 -16.62 11.93 18.92
N ASN A 281 -15.66 12.52 19.58
CA ASN A 281 -15.82 13.68 20.46
C ASN A 281 -16.86 13.52 21.63
N LYS A 282 -17.41 12.32 21.82
CA LYS A 282 -18.50 12.09 22.78
C LYS A 282 -18.13 10.98 23.79
N PRO A 283 -18.17 11.26 25.08
CA PRO A 283 -17.94 10.25 26.12
C PRO A 283 -19.24 9.48 26.42
N VAL A 284 -19.77 8.76 25.43
CA VAL A 284 -20.98 7.93 25.62
C VAL A 284 -20.59 6.47 25.52
N PHE A 285 -20.89 5.70 26.55
CA PHE A 285 -20.64 4.27 26.62
C PHE A 285 -21.95 3.52 26.81
N GLU A 286 -22.43 2.82 25.80
CA GLU A 286 -23.65 2.01 25.88
C GLU A 286 -23.27 0.57 26.26
N VAL A 287 -23.70 0.13 27.45
CA VAL A 287 -23.47 -1.23 27.94
C VAL A 287 -24.78 -2.01 27.93
N ASP A 288 -24.85 -3.07 27.15
CA ASP A 288 -25.93 -4.05 27.26
C ASP A 288 -25.54 -5.11 28.28
N PHE A 289 -26.15 -5.04 29.46
CA PHE A 289 -26.01 -6.05 30.51
C PHE A 289 -26.93 -7.26 30.31
N SER A 290 -27.68 -7.34 29.19
CA SER A 290 -28.50 -8.51 28.87
C SER A 290 -27.64 -9.77 28.71
N SER A 291 -28.28 -10.95 28.70
CA SER A 291 -27.60 -12.26 28.63
C SER A 291 -26.60 -12.41 27.47
N ASP A 292 -26.75 -11.63 26.41
CA ASP A 292 -25.88 -11.67 25.24
C ASP A 292 -24.68 -10.69 25.30
N GLY A 293 -24.65 -9.77 26.27
CA GLY A 293 -23.51 -8.86 26.52
C GLY A 293 -23.08 -8.04 25.33
N LYS A 294 -23.99 -7.66 24.45
CA LYS A 294 -23.68 -6.71 23.40
C LYS A 294 -23.35 -5.36 24.01
N ILE A 295 -22.16 -4.89 23.75
CA ILE A 295 -21.73 -3.57 24.09
C ILE A 295 -21.76 -2.77 22.80
N ASN A 296 -22.68 -1.85 22.68
CA ASN A 296 -22.73 -0.93 21.56
C ASN A 296 -22.10 0.38 22.03
N THR A 297 -20.78 0.46 21.89
CA THR A 297 -20.04 1.65 22.28
C THR A 297 -19.91 2.55 21.05
N GLY A 298 -20.67 3.61 20.98
CA GLY A 298 -20.46 4.66 19.98
C GLY A 298 -19.10 5.36 20.10
N THR A 299 -18.29 5.01 21.11
CA THR A 299 -17.07 5.75 21.49
C THR A 299 -15.76 5.16 21.02
N GLY A 300 -15.71 3.89 20.62
CA GLY A 300 -14.46 3.29 20.15
C GLY A 300 -13.41 2.98 21.22
N GLY A 301 -13.66 3.25 22.50
CA GLY A 301 -12.77 2.94 23.61
C GLY A 301 -13.22 1.72 24.42
N ILE A 302 -12.44 1.38 25.45
CA ILE A 302 -12.77 0.33 26.40
C ILE A 302 -13.15 0.88 27.76
N TYR A 303 -14.15 0.26 28.39
CA TYR A 303 -14.40 0.49 29.83
C TYR A 303 -13.80 -0.67 30.62
N VAL A 304 -12.96 -0.37 31.59
CA VAL A 304 -12.28 -1.36 32.45
C VAL A 304 -12.68 -1.12 33.89
N TYR A 305 -13.29 -2.11 34.54
CA TYR A 305 -13.70 -1.97 35.94
C TYR A 305 -12.48 -1.93 36.87
N GLU A 306 -11.50 -2.81 36.67
CA GLU A 306 -10.23 -2.84 37.40
C GLU A 306 -9.04 -2.79 36.42
N LEU A 307 -8.34 -1.64 36.38
CA LEU A 307 -7.15 -1.46 35.56
C LEU A 307 -5.91 -1.57 36.43
N GLY A 308 -5.02 -2.51 36.10
CA GLY A 308 -3.73 -2.71 36.77
C GLY A 308 -2.71 -1.61 36.44
N ASP A 309 -1.50 -1.80 36.93
CA ASP A 309 -0.39 -0.87 36.71
C ASP A 309 0.18 -1.00 35.30
N ILE A 310 -0.11 -0.05 34.41
CA ILE A 310 0.32 0.03 33.01
C ILE A 310 1.38 1.12 32.87
N ASP A 311 2.51 0.84 32.22
CA ASP A 311 3.59 1.82 32.06
C ASP A 311 3.36 2.75 30.86
N LYS A 312 2.71 2.25 29.79
CA LYS A 312 2.57 2.97 28.53
C LYS A 312 1.23 2.75 27.87
N VAL A 313 0.62 3.82 27.39
CA VAL A 313 -0.49 3.76 26.43
C VAL A 313 -0.03 4.41 25.14
N GLU A 314 -0.30 3.76 24.02
CA GLU A 314 0.09 4.21 22.70
C GLU A 314 -1.10 4.13 21.72
N VAL A 315 -1.27 5.16 20.88
CA VAL A 315 -2.06 5.08 19.67
C VAL A 315 -1.10 4.72 18.54
N ARG A 316 -1.32 3.60 17.85
CA ARG A 316 -0.44 3.15 16.78
C ARG A 316 -0.89 3.70 15.43
N ASN A 317 -2.17 3.57 15.13
CA ASN A 317 -2.76 4.00 13.88
C ASN A 317 -4.05 4.77 14.13
N LEU A 318 -4.23 5.89 13.40
CA LEU A 318 -5.41 6.76 13.53
C LEU A 318 -6.63 6.21 12.79
N GLY A 319 -6.47 5.18 11.96
CA GLY A 319 -7.51 4.73 11.04
C GLY A 319 -7.67 5.67 9.83
N SER A 320 -8.65 5.39 9.01
CA SER A 320 -8.93 6.12 7.76
C SER A 320 -9.87 7.32 7.94
N VAL A 321 -9.79 8.03 9.07
CA VAL A 321 -10.74 9.10 9.40
C VAL A 321 -10.13 10.48 9.15
N ASP A 322 -10.91 11.37 8.52
CA ASP A 322 -10.59 12.79 8.48
C ASP A 322 -10.74 13.39 9.88
N VAL A 323 -9.61 13.74 10.47
CA VAL A 323 -9.55 14.34 11.80
C VAL A 323 -9.20 15.83 11.71
N ASN A 324 -9.73 16.62 12.62
CA ASN A 324 -9.48 18.04 12.75
C ASN A 324 -8.84 18.35 14.10
N VAL A 325 -8.16 19.49 14.18
CA VAL A 325 -7.61 19.96 15.46
C VAL A 325 -8.71 20.10 16.50
N GLY A 326 -8.50 19.47 17.63
CA GLY A 326 -9.47 19.42 18.74
C GLY A 326 -10.33 18.16 18.78
N ASP A 327 -10.30 17.32 17.74
CA ASP A 327 -11.01 16.03 17.76
C ASP A 327 -10.44 15.11 18.83
N LYS A 328 -11.33 14.33 19.44
CA LYS A 328 -11.02 13.43 20.55
C LYS A 328 -11.46 12.00 20.27
N ALA A 329 -10.59 11.06 20.62
CA ALA A 329 -10.89 9.65 20.73
C ALA A 329 -10.74 9.21 22.19
N TYR A 330 -11.82 8.73 22.80
CA TYR A 330 -11.76 8.18 24.13
C TYR A 330 -11.21 6.75 24.08
N LEU A 331 -10.13 6.49 24.77
CA LEU A 331 -9.40 5.23 24.73
C LEU A 331 -9.76 4.29 25.87
N ILE A 332 -9.68 4.81 27.10
CA ILE A 332 -9.94 4.04 28.32
C ILE A 332 -10.85 4.84 29.24
N PHE A 333 -11.85 4.16 29.76
CA PHE A 333 -12.65 4.62 30.90
C PHE A 333 -12.45 3.62 32.05
N THR A 334 -12.34 4.11 33.27
CA THR A 334 -12.22 3.26 34.47
C THR A 334 -12.85 3.93 35.67
N SER A 335 -12.85 3.25 36.83
CA SER A 335 -13.36 3.83 38.08
C SER A 335 -12.67 5.16 38.41
N THR A 336 -13.35 6.03 39.20
CA THR A 336 -12.88 7.37 39.54
C THR A 336 -11.59 7.39 40.37
N ASP A 337 -11.20 6.24 40.96
CA ASP A 337 -10.01 6.12 41.81
C ASP A 337 -8.71 5.87 41.00
N TYR A 338 -8.81 5.76 39.69
CA TYR A 338 -7.64 5.50 38.83
C TYR A 338 -7.00 6.79 38.35
N GLU A 339 -5.74 7.01 38.71
CA GLU A 339 -4.98 8.20 38.33
C GLU A 339 -4.16 7.97 37.07
N PHE A 340 -4.71 8.31 35.88
CA PHE A 340 -3.96 8.28 34.60
C PHE A 340 -2.77 9.24 34.55
N SER A 341 -2.71 10.23 35.46
CA SER A 341 -1.57 11.16 35.58
C SER A 341 -0.23 10.48 35.93
N LYS A 342 -0.27 9.26 36.43
CA LYS A 342 0.91 8.44 36.74
C LYS A 342 1.56 7.80 35.51
N PHE A 343 0.89 7.79 34.32
CA PHE A 343 1.51 7.31 33.13
C PHE A 343 2.70 8.17 32.71
N ASN A 344 3.89 7.60 32.69
CA ASN A 344 5.12 8.26 32.22
C ASN A 344 5.13 8.52 30.70
N GLY A 345 4.05 8.26 29.99
CA GLY A 345 3.99 8.15 28.55
C GLY A 345 3.00 9.07 27.83
N LEU A 346 2.41 10.08 28.50
CA LEU A 346 1.51 11.05 27.83
C LEU A 346 2.32 12.00 26.90
N LYS A 347 3.03 11.44 25.93
CA LYS A 347 3.82 12.21 24.95
C LYS A 347 3.01 12.52 23.73
N SER A 348 3.27 13.71 23.17
CA SER A 348 2.82 14.01 21.80
C SER A 348 3.47 13.05 20.82
N LYS A 349 2.70 12.55 19.88
CA LYS A 349 3.18 11.68 18.80
C LYS A 349 2.67 12.17 17.46
N ASN A 350 3.53 12.13 16.47
CA ASN A 350 3.19 12.46 15.10
C ASN A 350 2.88 11.18 14.33
N TYR A 351 1.81 11.21 13.57
CA TYR A 351 1.38 10.11 12.70
C TYR A 351 1.50 10.57 11.27
N SER A 352 2.36 9.91 10.53
CA SER A 352 2.59 10.16 9.12
C SER A 352 1.61 9.31 8.31
N GLY A 353 0.57 9.96 7.77
CA GLY A 353 -0.21 9.38 6.68
C GLY A 353 0.41 9.72 5.33
N VAL A 354 -0.20 9.28 4.24
CA VAL A 354 0.31 9.57 2.89
C VAL A 354 0.27 11.07 2.60
N ALA A 355 -0.86 11.74 2.87
CA ALA A 355 -1.03 13.16 2.56
C ALA A 355 -0.84 14.09 3.76
N LYS A 356 -1.00 13.62 4.96
CA LYS A 356 -1.01 14.44 6.18
C LYS A 356 -0.25 13.81 7.35
N VAL A 357 0.29 14.69 8.19
CA VAL A 357 0.87 14.35 9.49
C VAL A 357 -0.08 14.86 10.55
N VAL A 358 -0.53 13.97 11.42
CA VAL A 358 -1.45 14.29 12.50
C VAL A 358 -0.68 14.23 13.82
N ASN A 359 -0.71 15.33 14.57
CA ASN A 359 -0.11 15.42 15.89
C ASN A 359 -1.20 15.14 16.93
N ILE A 360 -0.99 14.14 17.77
CA ILE A 360 -1.89 13.83 18.87
C ILE A 360 -1.18 13.97 20.22
N LYS A 361 -1.97 14.23 21.24
CA LYS A 361 -1.57 14.20 22.64
C LYS A 361 -2.54 13.35 23.41
N LEU A 362 -2.04 12.53 24.33
CA LEU A 362 -2.89 11.83 25.29
C LEU A 362 -3.23 12.79 26.45
N GLU A 363 -4.51 12.86 26.80
CA GLU A 363 -5.01 13.67 27.91
C GLU A 363 -5.82 12.81 28.87
N SER A 364 -5.58 12.98 30.16
CA SER A 364 -6.36 12.35 31.21
C SER A 364 -7.37 13.33 31.82
N LYS A 365 -8.51 12.79 32.21
CA LYS A 365 -9.51 13.52 32.95
C LYS A 365 -10.05 12.64 34.07
N ASP A 366 -9.85 13.07 35.32
CA ASP A 366 -10.16 12.27 36.50
C ASP A 366 -11.65 12.26 36.88
N GLU A 367 -12.46 13.12 36.33
CA GLU A 367 -13.90 13.17 36.54
C GLU A 367 -14.61 13.41 35.21
N ALA A 368 -14.44 12.50 34.27
CA ALA A 368 -15.19 12.55 33.02
C ALA A 368 -16.61 12.05 33.26
N GLU A 369 -17.58 12.88 32.94
CA GLU A 369 -18.98 12.45 32.91
C GLU A 369 -19.19 11.55 31.70
N ILE A 370 -19.48 10.27 31.95
CA ILE A 370 -19.84 9.31 30.93
C ILE A 370 -21.31 8.94 31.06
N THR A 371 -22.01 8.79 29.96
CA THR A 371 -23.37 8.26 29.94
C THR A 371 -23.29 6.75 29.77
N LEU A 372 -23.55 6.00 30.86
CA LEU A 372 -23.83 4.56 30.75
C LEU A 372 -25.31 4.38 30.40
N LYS A 373 -25.58 3.71 29.30
CA LYS A 373 -26.93 3.27 28.95
C LYS A 373 -27.03 1.75 29.14
N PRO A 374 -27.56 1.29 30.28
CA PRO A 374 -27.99 -0.10 30.40
C PRO A 374 -29.19 -0.31 29.47
N ILE A 375 -29.19 -1.41 28.70
CA ILE A 375 -30.37 -1.73 27.88
C ILE A 375 -31.50 -2.15 28.81
N GLY A 376 -32.61 -1.38 28.83
CA GLY A 376 -33.81 -1.62 29.59
C GLY A 376 -34.03 -0.72 30.80
N ASP A 377 -33.06 0.04 31.23
CA ASP A 377 -33.17 1.01 32.34
C ASP A 377 -32.87 2.44 31.90
N GLU A 378 -33.33 3.43 32.69
CA GLU A 378 -33.02 4.83 32.44
C GLU A 378 -31.48 5.05 32.51
N PRO A 379 -30.88 5.71 31.47
CA PRO A 379 -29.48 5.98 31.46
C PRO A 379 -29.13 6.93 32.61
N GLY A 380 -28.13 6.55 33.41
CA GLY A 380 -27.59 7.38 34.48
C GLY A 380 -26.22 7.95 34.11
N PRO A 381 -25.92 9.20 34.42
CA PRO A 381 -24.57 9.69 34.33
C PRO A 381 -23.71 8.98 35.40
N MET A 382 -22.57 8.48 34.97
CA MET A 382 -21.52 8.00 35.87
C MET A 382 -20.29 8.88 35.74
N THR A 383 -19.62 9.11 36.85
CA THR A 383 -18.30 9.75 36.84
C THR A 383 -17.22 8.68 36.72
N SER A 384 -16.30 8.88 35.84
CA SER A 384 -15.23 7.93 35.54
C SER A 384 -13.93 8.68 35.25
N SER A 385 -12.79 8.09 35.58
CA SER A 385 -11.52 8.55 35.02
C SER A 385 -11.42 8.12 33.56
N ALA A 386 -10.99 9.03 32.70
CA ALA A 386 -10.89 8.81 31.26
C ALA A 386 -9.51 9.19 30.72
N LEU A 387 -9.00 8.37 29.81
CA LEU A 387 -7.86 8.68 28.96
C LEU A 387 -8.32 8.85 27.52
N SER A 388 -7.96 9.98 26.91
CA SER A 388 -8.31 10.29 25.52
C SER A 388 -7.10 10.68 24.69
N ALA A 389 -7.14 10.41 23.40
CA ALA A 389 -6.26 11.01 22.42
C ALA A 389 -6.92 12.27 21.86
N VAL A 390 -6.17 13.36 21.77
CA VAL A 390 -6.64 14.66 21.27
C VAL A 390 -5.75 15.09 20.12
N VAL A 391 -6.36 15.46 18.97
CA VAL A 391 -5.63 16.02 17.83
C VAL A 391 -5.20 17.45 18.16
N THR A 392 -3.90 17.69 18.21
CA THR A 392 -3.31 18.99 18.51
C THR A 392 -2.81 19.74 17.30
N GLY A 393 -2.63 19.04 16.15
CA GLY A 393 -2.22 19.61 14.89
C GLY A 393 -2.50 18.67 13.73
N VAL A 394 -2.81 19.23 12.57
CA VAL A 394 -2.91 18.51 11.30
C VAL A 394 -2.10 19.31 10.29
N GLU A 395 -1.06 18.71 9.73
CA GLU A 395 -0.15 19.33 8.80
C GLU A 395 -0.04 18.48 7.52
N ARG A 396 0.23 19.12 6.40
CA ARG A 396 0.48 18.43 5.14
C ARG A 396 1.78 17.62 5.25
N ASN A 397 1.76 16.37 4.81
CA ASN A 397 2.98 15.59 4.71
C ASN A 397 3.83 16.13 3.55
N LYS A 398 5.11 16.43 3.80
CA LYS A 398 6.02 16.99 2.81
C LYS A 398 6.24 16.11 1.58
N GLN A 399 6.11 14.80 1.70
CA GLN A 399 6.20 13.87 0.55
C GLN A 399 5.18 14.17 -0.56
N VAL A 400 4.10 14.89 -0.26
CA VAL A 400 3.12 15.36 -1.24
C VAL A 400 3.77 16.28 -2.29
N ASP A 401 4.85 16.97 -1.94
CA ASP A 401 5.57 17.87 -2.85
C ASP A 401 6.16 17.10 -4.03
N LEU A 402 6.59 15.84 -3.84
CA LEU A 402 7.03 14.94 -4.91
C LEU A 402 5.97 14.75 -6.01
N VAL A 403 4.71 14.65 -5.59
CA VAL A 403 3.58 14.43 -6.50
C VAL A 403 3.33 15.70 -7.33
N ALA A 404 3.41 16.88 -6.70
CA ALA A 404 3.28 18.16 -7.38
C ALA A 404 4.42 18.40 -8.39
N GLU A 405 5.66 18.10 -8.00
CA GLU A 405 6.84 18.18 -8.87
C GLU A 405 6.69 17.28 -10.10
N ASN A 406 6.23 16.04 -9.88
CA ASN A 406 5.99 15.11 -10.98
C ASN A 406 4.94 15.63 -11.97
N ARG A 407 3.92 16.32 -11.49
CA ARG A 407 2.90 16.91 -12.35
C ARG A 407 3.47 18.00 -13.26
N ALA A 408 4.32 18.88 -12.73
CA ALA A 408 5.02 19.90 -13.53
C ALA A 408 5.91 19.26 -14.60
N VAL A 409 6.62 18.20 -14.24
CA VAL A 409 7.52 17.47 -15.15
C VAL A 409 6.74 16.76 -16.26
N ALA A 410 5.57 16.22 -15.97
CA ALA A 410 4.71 15.58 -16.96
C ALA A 410 4.26 16.60 -18.03
N ALA A 411 3.90 17.83 -17.61
CA ALA A 411 3.58 18.91 -18.52
C ALA A 411 4.81 19.34 -19.37
N ALA A 412 5.99 19.44 -18.74
CA ALA A 412 7.23 19.74 -19.46
C ALA A 412 7.58 18.68 -20.51
N PHE A 413 7.27 17.40 -20.24
CA PHE A 413 7.49 16.32 -21.20
C PHE A 413 6.55 16.43 -22.42
N VAL A 414 5.28 16.76 -22.21
CA VAL A 414 4.33 17.04 -23.30
C VAL A 414 4.80 18.22 -24.14
N ASN A 415 5.35 19.26 -23.55
CA ASN A 415 5.88 20.43 -24.28
C ASN A 415 6.97 20.08 -25.30
N GLN A 416 7.76 19.01 -25.05
CA GLN A 416 8.79 18.54 -25.99
C GLN A 416 8.17 17.98 -27.29
N GLY A 417 6.95 17.43 -27.22
CA GLY A 417 6.21 17.04 -28.43
C GLY A 417 5.88 18.25 -29.32
N THR A 418 5.54 19.40 -28.73
CA THR A 418 5.29 20.62 -29.50
C THR A 418 6.57 21.13 -30.19
N ASP A 419 7.72 21.02 -29.53
CA ASP A 419 9.02 21.35 -30.13
C ASP A 419 9.28 20.45 -31.35
N LEU A 420 9.03 19.14 -31.25
CA LEU A 420 9.21 18.19 -32.35
C LEU A 420 8.30 18.49 -33.55
N ILE A 421 7.06 18.93 -33.33
CA ILE A 421 6.12 19.30 -34.36
C ILE A 421 6.61 20.54 -35.13
N ALA A 422 7.03 21.60 -34.40
CA ALA A 422 7.56 22.81 -35.01
C ALA A 422 8.83 22.51 -35.85
N ASP A 423 9.71 21.65 -35.36
CA ASP A 423 10.89 21.19 -36.07
C ASP A 423 10.57 20.39 -37.33
N SER A 424 9.59 19.51 -37.22
CA SER A 424 9.15 18.69 -38.35
C SER A 424 8.56 19.55 -39.47
N LEU A 425 7.84 20.61 -39.11
CA LEU A 425 7.28 21.55 -40.05
C LEU A 425 8.37 22.38 -40.74
N ASP A 426 9.38 22.86 -39.98
CA ASP A 426 10.55 23.52 -40.54
C ASP A 426 11.31 22.62 -41.55
N THR A 427 11.42 21.34 -41.28
CA THR A 427 12.12 20.38 -42.13
C THR A 427 11.31 20.06 -43.41
N LEU A 428 9.98 19.94 -43.28
CA LEU A 428 9.09 19.70 -44.45
C LEU A 428 9.15 20.83 -45.48
N SER A 429 9.29 22.07 -45.08
CA SER A 429 9.33 23.23 -45.94
C SER A 429 10.72 23.58 -46.50
N ARG A 430 11.77 22.87 -46.11
CA ARG A 430 13.12 23.06 -46.67
C ARG A 430 13.41 22.22 -47.90
N ASP A 431 12.58 21.25 -48.16
CA ASP A 431 12.69 20.39 -49.35
C ASP A 431 11.89 21.09 -50.48
N ASP A 432 12.54 21.78 -51.39
CA ASP A 432 11.96 22.56 -52.49
C ASP A 432 11.12 21.72 -53.49
N LYS A 433 10.58 20.60 -53.08
CA LYS A 433 9.79 19.68 -53.87
C LYS A 433 8.31 19.77 -53.51
N TYR A 434 7.55 20.21 -54.49
CA TYR A 434 6.09 20.12 -54.42
C TYR A 434 5.60 18.66 -54.52
N GLY A 435 4.59 18.34 -53.79
CA GLY A 435 3.98 17.01 -53.78
C GLY A 435 3.50 16.54 -52.45
N VAL A 436 3.09 15.30 -52.42
CA VAL A 436 2.71 14.62 -51.17
C VAL A 436 3.96 14.12 -50.49
N LYS A 437 4.08 14.42 -49.19
CA LYS A 437 5.23 14.05 -48.38
C LYS A 437 4.76 13.14 -47.23
N THR A 438 5.53 12.09 -46.92
CA THR A 438 5.42 11.34 -45.67
C THR A 438 6.65 11.58 -44.86
N PHE A 439 6.46 11.72 -43.54
CA PHE A 439 7.59 11.98 -42.65
C PHE A 439 7.48 11.17 -41.39
N ALA A 440 8.63 10.85 -40.80
CA ALA A 440 8.77 10.27 -39.47
C ALA A 440 9.94 10.94 -38.78
N ALA A 441 9.72 11.37 -37.54
CA ALA A 441 10.78 11.94 -36.72
C ALA A 441 10.83 11.31 -35.34
N VAL A 442 12.04 11.19 -34.80
CA VAL A 442 12.31 10.71 -33.45
C VAL A 442 13.13 11.77 -32.71
N HIS A 443 12.65 12.14 -31.54
CA HIS A 443 13.31 13.08 -30.65
C HIS A 443 13.69 12.37 -29.34
N GLY A 444 14.97 12.38 -29.00
CA GLY A 444 15.46 11.91 -27.71
C GLY A 444 15.91 13.07 -26.85
N ASN A 445 15.64 13.03 -25.56
CA ASN A 445 16.02 14.08 -24.64
C ASN A 445 16.59 13.54 -23.32
N ARG A 446 17.44 14.37 -22.72
CA ARG A 446 17.84 14.29 -21.34
C ARG A 446 17.83 15.71 -20.77
N SER A 447 16.76 16.03 -20.07
CA SER A 447 16.51 17.36 -19.55
C SER A 447 16.46 17.35 -18.02
N LYS A 448 16.86 18.47 -17.43
CA LYS A 448 16.72 18.78 -16.03
C LYS A 448 15.91 20.07 -15.94
N TYR A 449 14.93 20.11 -15.06
CA TYR A 449 14.16 21.30 -14.74
C TYR A 449 14.40 21.68 -13.28
N ASP A 450 14.57 22.98 -13.02
CA ASP A 450 14.80 23.53 -11.69
C ASP A 450 13.46 23.91 -11.03
N VAL A 451 12.69 22.90 -10.67
CA VAL A 451 11.37 23.01 -10.03
C VAL A 451 11.55 22.72 -8.56
N ASN A 452 11.87 23.68 -7.72
CA ASN A 452 12.20 23.55 -6.28
C ASN A 452 13.22 22.44 -5.95
N ASN A 453 13.18 21.32 -6.63
CA ASN A 453 14.15 20.24 -6.59
C ASN A 453 14.52 19.82 -8.02
N ASP A 454 15.75 19.39 -8.19
CA ASP A 454 16.29 18.94 -9.46
C ASP A 454 15.59 17.70 -10.01
N ILE A 455 14.70 17.86 -10.98
CA ILE A 455 14.05 16.72 -11.62
C ILE A 455 14.69 16.42 -12.96
N LYS A 456 15.06 15.17 -13.15
CA LYS A 456 15.68 14.68 -14.38
C LYS A 456 14.68 13.84 -15.17
N ILE A 457 14.50 14.22 -16.45
CA ILE A 457 13.68 13.48 -17.41
C ILE A 457 14.60 12.90 -18.48
N ASN A 458 14.42 11.62 -18.77
CA ASN A 458 15.00 10.99 -19.95
C ASN A 458 13.85 10.40 -20.75
N GLY A 459 13.73 10.75 -22.01
CA GLY A 459 12.63 10.26 -22.81
C GLY A 459 12.89 10.37 -24.30
N TRP A 460 11.97 9.84 -25.05
CA TRP A 460 11.92 9.97 -26.47
C TRP A 460 10.48 10.23 -26.94
N SER A 461 10.36 10.94 -28.05
CA SER A 461 9.08 11.24 -28.72
C SER A 461 9.19 10.88 -30.18
N THR A 462 8.11 10.44 -30.76
CA THR A 462 8.02 10.08 -32.18
C THR A 462 6.82 10.78 -32.80
N ILE A 463 7.01 11.26 -34.00
CA ILE A 463 5.92 11.77 -34.84
C ILE A 463 5.96 11.04 -36.20
N VAL A 464 4.79 10.65 -36.70
CA VAL A 464 4.62 10.10 -38.06
C VAL A 464 3.47 10.82 -38.72
N GLY A 465 3.69 11.29 -39.94
CA GLY A 465 2.67 12.10 -40.62
C GLY A 465 2.71 12.02 -42.13
N VAL A 466 1.67 12.60 -42.71
CA VAL A 466 1.50 12.82 -44.13
C VAL A 466 1.14 14.27 -44.36
N GLY A 467 1.77 14.89 -45.33
CA GLY A 467 1.53 16.26 -45.70
C GLY A 467 1.64 16.49 -47.18
N ALA A 468 1.50 17.72 -47.57
CA ALA A 468 1.74 18.16 -48.92
C ALA A 468 2.29 19.58 -48.95
N GLU A 469 3.10 19.86 -49.97
CA GLU A 469 3.57 21.19 -50.29
C GLU A 469 3.14 21.60 -51.71
N ASN A 470 2.60 22.78 -51.82
CA ASN A 470 2.08 23.32 -53.08
C ASN A 470 2.38 24.82 -53.18
N GLU A 471 2.63 25.28 -54.41
CA GLU A 471 2.66 26.69 -54.69
C GLU A 471 1.27 27.32 -54.52
N HIS A 472 1.14 28.37 -53.75
CA HIS A 472 -0.10 29.11 -53.55
C HIS A 472 0.13 30.61 -53.46
N ASN A 473 -0.53 31.37 -54.36
CA ASN A 473 -0.46 32.83 -54.39
C ASN A 473 0.99 33.42 -54.46
N GLY A 474 1.89 32.73 -55.17
CA GLY A 474 3.29 33.15 -55.33
C GLY A 474 4.15 32.93 -54.09
N GLY A 475 3.79 31.96 -53.26
CA GLY A 475 4.55 31.43 -52.13
C GLY A 475 4.29 29.97 -51.95
N ASP A 476 4.97 29.35 -50.98
CA ASP A 476 4.92 27.93 -50.69
C ASP A 476 4.00 27.66 -49.49
N PHE A 477 3.05 26.76 -49.68
CA PHE A 477 2.14 26.33 -48.62
C PHE A 477 2.35 24.84 -48.33
N SER A 478 2.87 24.58 -47.14
CA SER A 478 3.06 23.24 -46.58
C SER A 478 2.02 22.95 -45.50
N TRP A 479 1.45 21.78 -45.50
CA TRP A 479 0.53 21.30 -44.44
C TRP A 479 0.72 19.82 -44.16
N GLY A 480 0.33 19.36 -42.98
CA GLY A 480 0.36 17.94 -42.65
C GLY A 480 -0.57 17.58 -41.50
N VAL A 481 -0.90 16.30 -41.48
CA VAL A 481 -1.56 15.63 -40.36
C VAL A 481 -0.59 14.61 -39.76
N PHE A 482 -0.63 14.45 -38.46
CA PHE A 482 0.34 13.59 -37.79
C PHE A 482 -0.26 12.86 -36.59
N TYR A 483 0.34 11.73 -36.27
CA TYR A 483 0.24 11.02 -35.01
C TYR A 483 1.54 11.21 -34.22
N GLU A 484 1.43 11.40 -32.91
CA GLU A 484 2.55 11.53 -32.00
C GLU A 484 2.48 10.55 -30.83
N ASN A 485 3.65 10.14 -30.35
CA ASN A 485 3.81 9.31 -29.18
C ASN A 485 5.10 9.71 -28.43
N GLY A 486 5.04 9.73 -27.11
CA GLY A 486 6.21 9.94 -26.29
C GLY A 486 6.25 8.99 -25.13
N SER A 487 7.46 8.56 -24.75
CA SER A 487 7.72 7.73 -23.57
C SER A 487 8.95 8.24 -22.84
N GLY A 488 8.84 8.45 -21.55
CA GLY A 488 9.91 8.97 -20.70
C GLY A 488 9.90 8.38 -19.30
N ASN A 489 11.03 8.49 -18.65
CA ASN A 489 11.19 8.19 -17.23
C ASN A 489 11.73 9.41 -16.52
N TYR A 490 11.27 9.62 -15.31
CA TYR A 490 11.78 10.68 -14.44
C TYR A 490 12.26 10.12 -13.12
N ARG A 491 13.08 10.92 -12.45
CA ARG A 491 13.62 10.62 -11.12
C ARG A 491 13.58 11.88 -10.28
N THR A 492 12.99 11.76 -9.10
CA THR A 492 12.99 12.79 -8.08
C THR A 492 13.84 12.34 -6.89
N TYR A 493 14.51 13.29 -6.25
CA TYR A 493 15.29 13.06 -5.04
C TYR A 493 14.91 14.14 -4.03
N ASN A 494 14.30 13.73 -2.93
CA ASN A 494 13.96 14.64 -1.86
C ASN A 494 14.50 14.16 -0.53
N ASP A 495 15.02 15.10 0.26
CA ASP A 495 15.48 14.91 1.64
C ASP A 495 14.43 15.55 2.57
N PHE A 496 13.63 14.72 3.24
CA PHE A 496 12.67 15.17 4.23
C PHE A 496 13.13 14.73 5.61
N ASP A 497 13.50 15.67 6.48
CA ASP A 497 13.82 15.43 7.88
C ASP A 497 14.91 14.37 8.11
N ASN A 498 15.95 14.31 7.25
CA ASN A 498 17.03 13.32 7.18
C ASN A 498 16.62 11.93 6.67
N GLU A 499 15.44 11.77 6.10
CA GLU A 499 15.08 10.59 5.33
C GLU A 499 15.11 10.89 3.84
N PHE A 500 15.84 10.06 3.10
CA PHE A 500 16.03 10.22 1.67
C PHE A 500 14.94 9.47 0.91
N PHE A 501 14.02 10.21 0.27
CA PHE A 501 12.99 9.63 -0.58
C PHE A 501 13.39 9.72 -2.04
N ARG A 502 13.31 8.61 -2.74
CA ARG A 502 13.49 8.53 -4.18
C ARG A 502 12.19 8.09 -4.82
N GLY A 503 11.65 8.92 -5.71
CA GLY A 503 10.54 8.56 -6.59
C GLY A 503 11.05 8.23 -7.99
N ASP A 504 10.76 7.06 -8.50
CA ASP A 504 10.93 6.70 -9.91
C ASP A 504 9.54 6.68 -10.57
N GLY A 505 9.41 7.24 -11.76
CA GLY A 505 8.16 7.26 -12.48
C GLY A 505 8.32 7.21 -13.99
N SER A 506 7.21 6.93 -14.66
CA SER A 506 7.11 6.87 -16.12
C SER A 506 6.09 7.87 -16.65
N LEU A 507 6.33 8.34 -17.85
CA LEU A 507 5.49 9.26 -18.59
C LEU A 507 5.25 8.70 -19.98
N VAL A 508 4.00 8.67 -20.43
CA VAL A 508 3.63 8.27 -21.78
C VAL A 508 2.57 9.22 -22.30
N TYR A 509 2.76 9.77 -23.50
CA TYR A 509 1.67 10.48 -24.15
C TYR A 509 1.44 9.93 -25.56
N ASN A 510 0.20 10.05 -26.02
CA ASN A 510 -0.25 9.69 -27.36
C ASN A 510 -1.23 10.75 -27.85
N GLY A 511 -1.08 11.16 -29.10
CA GLY A 511 -1.95 12.18 -29.66
C GLY A 511 -1.84 12.29 -31.15
N GLY A 512 -2.41 13.35 -31.66
CA GLY A 512 -2.31 13.69 -33.07
C GLY A 512 -2.72 15.12 -33.31
N GLY A 513 -2.46 15.60 -34.52
CA GLY A 513 -2.75 16.97 -34.84
C GLY A 513 -2.54 17.32 -36.31
N ILE A 514 -2.59 18.62 -36.54
CA ILE A 514 -2.39 19.22 -37.87
C ILE A 514 -1.36 20.35 -37.75
N ALA A 515 -0.58 20.57 -38.78
CA ALA A 515 0.37 21.68 -38.86
C ALA A 515 0.36 22.28 -40.28
N ALA A 516 0.64 23.57 -40.37
CA ALA A 516 0.74 24.25 -41.64
C ALA A 516 1.76 25.39 -41.57
N ARG A 517 2.39 25.71 -42.74
CA ARG A 517 3.30 26.84 -42.93
C ARG A 517 3.05 27.45 -44.28
N TYR A 518 3.09 28.75 -44.35
CA TYR A 518 3.09 29.56 -45.59
C TYR A 518 4.31 30.45 -45.61
N GLU A 519 5.07 30.37 -46.70
CA GLU A 519 6.25 31.23 -46.97
C GLU A 519 6.05 31.96 -48.29
N ASN A 520 6.19 33.28 -48.26
CA ASN A 520 6.06 34.09 -49.45
C ASN A 520 7.39 34.23 -50.23
N SER A 521 7.33 34.71 -51.46
CA SER A 521 8.51 34.94 -52.34
C SER A 521 9.59 35.87 -51.75
N HIS A 522 9.33 36.59 -50.65
CA HIS A 522 10.29 37.43 -49.95
C HIS A 522 10.90 36.77 -48.74
N GLY A 523 10.68 35.45 -48.52
CA GLY A 523 11.18 34.66 -47.43
C GLY A 523 10.48 34.97 -46.09
N VAL A 524 9.35 35.68 -46.06
CA VAL A 524 8.54 35.85 -44.87
C VAL A 524 7.58 34.69 -44.71
N TYR A 525 7.59 34.06 -43.56
CA TYR A 525 6.71 32.92 -43.31
C TYR A 525 5.91 33.08 -42.02
N THR A 526 4.81 32.32 -41.99
CA THR A 526 3.99 32.09 -40.81
C THR A 526 3.67 30.60 -40.73
N GLU A 527 3.65 30.07 -39.52
CA GLU A 527 3.41 28.67 -39.25
C GLU A 527 2.51 28.45 -38.04
N GLY A 528 1.95 27.27 -37.91
CA GLY A 528 1.19 26.91 -36.74
C GLY A 528 0.80 25.47 -36.71
N SER A 529 0.42 24.98 -35.54
CA SER A 529 -0.12 23.64 -35.34
C SER A 529 -1.19 23.60 -34.26
N LEU A 530 -2.03 22.58 -34.36
CA LEU A 530 -2.99 22.19 -33.33
C LEU A 530 -2.82 20.70 -33.06
N ARG A 531 -2.82 20.31 -31.77
CA ARG A 531 -2.69 18.92 -31.35
C ARG A 531 -3.55 18.62 -30.14
N ALA A 532 -3.91 17.35 -29.98
CA ALA A 532 -4.61 16.85 -28.80
C ALA A 532 -4.23 15.40 -28.53
N GLY A 533 -4.30 14.97 -27.27
CA GLY A 533 -3.98 13.60 -26.90
C GLY A 533 -4.19 13.32 -25.43
N MET A 534 -3.68 12.16 -25.01
CA MET A 534 -3.71 11.70 -23.62
C MET A 534 -2.29 11.61 -23.06
N LEU A 535 -2.12 12.06 -21.83
CA LEU A 535 -0.91 11.96 -21.04
C LEU A 535 -1.15 11.05 -19.85
N LYS A 536 -0.37 9.99 -19.74
CA LYS A 536 -0.33 9.10 -18.59
C LYS A 536 0.96 9.34 -17.83
N SER A 537 0.84 9.51 -16.51
CA SER A 537 1.97 9.58 -15.58
C SER A 537 1.80 8.58 -14.45
N GLU A 538 2.87 7.87 -14.13
CA GLU A 538 2.91 6.87 -13.07
C GLU A 538 4.09 7.19 -12.13
N MET A 539 3.90 6.95 -10.84
CA MET A 539 4.96 6.97 -9.84
C MET A 539 4.83 5.73 -8.96
N THR A 540 5.93 5.04 -8.72
CA THR A 540 5.96 3.81 -7.94
C THR A 540 6.70 4.03 -6.63
N ASP A 541 6.15 3.49 -5.53
CA ASP A 541 6.79 3.34 -4.21
C ASP A 541 7.40 4.61 -3.59
N ALA A 542 6.94 5.79 -4.00
CA ALA A 542 7.51 7.06 -3.55
C ALA A 542 6.77 7.72 -2.38
N LEU A 543 5.58 7.22 -2.05
CA LEU A 543 4.79 7.70 -0.92
C LEU A 543 4.71 6.63 0.16
N SER A 544 4.63 7.03 1.42
CA SER A 544 4.54 6.09 2.55
C SER A 544 3.64 6.63 3.65
N ASP A 545 2.95 5.73 4.33
CA ASP A 545 2.24 5.99 5.59
C ASP A 545 3.07 5.61 6.83
N GLY A 546 4.35 5.25 6.61
CA GLY A 546 5.25 4.76 7.65
C GLY A 546 5.33 3.23 7.74
N GLU A 547 4.34 2.50 7.23
CA GLU A 547 4.30 1.02 7.20
C GLU A 547 4.35 0.50 5.77
N ASN A 548 3.59 1.11 4.86
CA ASN A 548 3.44 0.68 3.48
C ASN A 548 3.98 1.74 2.52
N LYS A 549 4.33 1.30 1.32
CA LYS A 549 4.69 2.18 0.21
C LYS A 549 3.59 2.19 -0.82
N TYR A 550 3.38 3.35 -1.42
CA TYR A 550 2.33 3.61 -2.38
C TYR A 550 2.87 4.32 -3.61
N GLY A 551 2.23 4.06 -4.73
CA GLY A 551 2.38 4.80 -5.97
C GLY A 551 1.05 5.40 -6.40
N TYR A 552 1.05 6.09 -7.54
CA TYR A 552 -0.17 6.56 -8.18
C TYR A 552 -0.06 6.49 -9.70
N GLU A 553 -1.20 6.52 -10.36
CA GLU A 553 -1.38 6.62 -11.79
C GLU A 553 -2.37 7.76 -12.08
N SER A 554 -2.04 8.61 -13.05
CA SER A 554 -2.88 9.71 -13.52
C SER A 554 -2.91 9.72 -15.03
N GLU A 555 -4.10 9.86 -15.61
CA GLU A 555 -4.31 9.95 -17.06
C GLU A 555 -5.17 11.16 -17.37
N THR A 556 -4.63 12.10 -18.16
CA THR A 556 -5.27 13.39 -18.45
C THR A 556 -5.18 13.72 -19.93
N ALA A 557 -6.18 14.43 -20.44
CA ALA A 557 -6.10 14.97 -21.80
C ALA A 557 -5.14 16.18 -21.83
N TYR A 558 -4.50 16.36 -22.99
CA TYR A 558 -3.76 17.58 -23.28
C TYR A 558 -4.16 18.15 -24.65
N TYR A 559 -4.05 19.48 -24.74
CA TYR A 559 -4.29 20.25 -25.97
C TYR A 559 -3.12 21.16 -26.18
N GLY A 560 -2.62 21.27 -27.41
CA GLY A 560 -1.50 22.14 -27.72
C GLY A 560 -1.72 22.92 -29.01
N ALA A 561 -1.18 24.11 -29.03
CA ALA A 561 -1.15 24.97 -30.19
C ALA A 561 0.21 25.66 -30.28
N HIS A 562 0.71 25.91 -31.50
CA HIS A 562 1.77 26.84 -31.69
C HIS A 562 1.47 27.76 -32.87
N ILE A 563 2.05 28.95 -32.82
CA ILE A 563 2.10 29.92 -33.92
C ILE A 563 3.51 30.48 -34.02
N GLY A 564 4.02 30.62 -35.24
CA GLY A 564 5.34 31.16 -35.51
C GLY A 564 5.31 32.15 -36.68
N VAL A 565 6.22 33.10 -36.62
CA VAL A 565 6.52 34.03 -37.71
C VAL A 565 8.02 34.15 -37.85
N GLY A 566 8.50 34.27 -39.05
CA GLY A 566 9.92 34.49 -39.30
C GLY A 566 10.21 35.02 -40.68
N LYS A 567 11.50 35.32 -40.88
CA LYS A 567 12.01 35.80 -42.15
C LYS A 567 13.36 35.19 -42.47
N ILE A 568 13.45 34.59 -43.63
CA ILE A 568 14.67 34.05 -44.22
C ILE A 568 15.35 35.16 -45.03
N PHE A 569 16.58 35.48 -44.72
CA PHE A 569 17.44 36.40 -45.41
C PHE A 569 18.53 35.63 -46.13
N SER A 570 18.66 35.79 -47.43
CA SER A 570 19.80 35.22 -48.15
C SER A 570 21.09 35.94 -47.79
N LEU A 571 22.12 35.20 -47.37
CA LEU A 571 23.44 35.71 -47.03
C LEU A 571 24.45 35.47 -48.18
N GLY A 572 23.97 35.31 -49.41
CA GLY A 572 24.70 34.95 -50.62
C GLY A 572 24.11 33.72 -51.29
N ASP A 573 24.84 33.14 -52.22
CA ASP A 573 24.28 32.05 -53.03
C ASP A 573 24.08 30.74 -52.28
N ASP A 574 24.80 30.51 -51.15
CA ASP A 574 24.92 29.23 -50.47
C ASP A 574 24.55 29.26 -48.99
N SER A 575 24.07 30.39 -48.47
CA SER A 575 23.74 30.50 -47.04
C SER A 575 22.52 31.38 -46.79
N ASP A 576 21.71 31.02 -45.81
CA ASP A 576 20.55 31.78 -45.36
C ASP A 576 20.60 32.03 -43.86
N LEU A 577 20.05 33.19 -43.44
CA LEU A 577 19.77 33.51 -42.04
C LEU A 577 18.25 33.52 -41.82
N ASP A 578 17.77 32.64 -41.03
CA ASP A 578 16.39 32.58 -40.53
C ASP A 578 16.30 33.27 -39.19
N VAL A 579 15.46 34.31 -39.05
CA VAL A 579 15.14 34.97 -37.78
C VAL A 579 13.68 34.77 -37.48
N TYR A 580 13.39 34.21 -36.31
CA TYR A 580 12.04 33.76 -36.00
C TYR A 580 11.59 34.06 -34.57
N GLY A 581 10.27 34.12 -34.41
CA GLY A 581 9.57 34.08 -33.12
C GLY A 581 8.46 33.07 -33.15
N LYS A 582 8.42 32.19 -32.19
CA LYS A 582 7.40 31.11 -32.04
C LYS A 582 6.78 31.19 -30.65
N PHE A 583 5.45 31.18 -30.60
CA PHE A 583 4.68 31.06 -29.36
C PHE A 583 4.04 29.69 -29.29
N PHE A 584 4.16 29.06 -28.13
CA PHE A 584 3.65 27.73 -27.85
C PHE A 584 2.68 27.79 -26.66
N HIS A 585 1.52 27.18 -26.82
CA HIS A 585 0.54 26.99 -25.75
C HIS A 585 0.26 25.51 -25.57
N THR A 586 0.29 25.03 -24.33
CA THR A 586 -0.11 23.67 -23.98
C THR A 586 -0.99 23.72 -22.74
N TYR A 587 -2.18 23.13 -22.84
CA TYR A 587 -3.09 22.93 -21.73
C TYR A 587 -3.11 21.44 -21.37
N THR A 588 -2.96 21.11 -20.09
CA THR A 588 -3.11 19.75 -19.56
C THR A 588 -4.23 19.76 -18.54
N GLU A 589 -5.22 18.91 -18.71
CA GLU A 589 -6.38 18.82 -17.80
C GLU A 589 -5.95 18.42 -16.39
N GLY A 590 -6.76 18.83 -15.41
CA GLY A 590 -6.65 18.37 -14.03
C GLY A 590 -7.06 16.90 -13.87
N ASP A 591 -6.78 16.33 -12.70
CA ASP A 591 -7.14 14.95 -12.35
C ASP A 591 -7.36 14.81 -10.86
N SER A 592 -8.12 13.79 -10.46
CA SER A 592 -8.27 13.42 -9.06
C SER A 592 -8.19 11.91 -8.90
N PHE A 593 -7.42 11.48 -7.91
CA PHE A 593 -7.21 10.07 -7.61
C PHE A 593 -7.01 9.88 -6.10
N LYS A 594 -7.05 8.61 -5.65
CA LYS A 594 -6.82 8.26 -4.25
C LYS A 594 -5.55 7.45 -4.09
N VAL A 595 -4.77 7.81 -3.08
CA VAL A 595 -3.63 7.02 -2.62
C VAL A 595 -3.89 6.62 -1.18
N ALA A 596 -3.92 5.34 -0.90
CA ALA A 596 -4.48 4.79 0.33
C ALA A 596 -5.92 5.31 0.54
N ASN A 597 -6.15 6.15 1.54
CA ASN A 597 -7.45 6.75 1.82
C ASN A 597 -7.49 8.27 1.53
N ASP A 598 -6.36 8.86 1.18
CA ASP A 598 -6.24 10.30 0.93
C ASP A 598 -6.56 10.63 -0.52
N GLU A 599 -7.33 11.68 -0.74
CA GLU A 599 -7.66 12.23 -2.06
C GLU A 599 -6.59 13.21 -2.50
N PHE A 600 -6.16 13.07 -3.74
CA PHE A 600 -5.21 13.94 -4.43
C PHE A 600 -5.91 14.58 -5.62
N GLU A 601 -5.84 15.88 -5.72
CA GLU A 601 -6.45 16.68 -6.78
C GLU A 601 -5.37 17.48 -7.49
N PHE A 602 -5.21 17.28 -8.79
CA PHE A 602 -4.39 18.11 -9.66
C PHE A 602 -5.24 19.18 -10.34
N ASP A 603 -4.82 20.42 -10.24
CA ASP A 603 -5.37 21.48 -11.08
C ASP A 603 -4.84 21.36 -12.52
N SER A 604 -5.53 21.98 -13.48
CA SER A 604 -5.07 22.06 -14.86
C SER A 604 -3.81 22.92 -14.96
N ILE A 605 -2.93 22.60 -15.94
CA ILE A 605 -1.70 23.36 -16.19
C ILE A 605 -1.81 24.03 -17.55
N ASN A 606 -1.51 25.33 -17.56
CA ASN A 606 -1.27 26.11 -18.78
C ASN A 606 0.23 26.37 -18.89
N SER A 607 0.83 26.02 -20.02
CA SER A 607 2.21 26.37 -20.37
C SER A 607 2.20 27.27 -21.59
N ASP A 608 2.75 28.46 -21.44
CA ASP A 608 2.82 29.51 -22.46
C ASP A 608 4.28 29.91 -22.68
N ARG A 609 4.89 29.50 -23.80
CA ARG A 609 6.29 29.72 -24.11
C ARG A 609 6.49 30.63 -25.31
N LEU A 610 7.38 31.59 -25.21
CA LEU A 610 7.85 32.38 -26.31
C LEU A 610 9.31 32.04 -26.60
N ARG A 611 9.59 31.66 -27.86
CA ARG A 611 10.95 31.41 -28.34
C ARG A 611 11.27 32.42 -29.43
N ILE A 612 12.39 33.12 -29.28
CA ILE A 612 12.93 34.05 -30.29
C ILE A 612 14.33 33.54 -30.64
N GLY A 613 14.60 33.33 -31.91
CA GLY A 613 15.87 32.75 -32.34
C GLY A 613 16.35 33.21 -33.69
N ALA A 614 17.58 32.84 -33.96
CA ALA A 614 18.20 33.00 -35.27
C ALA A 614 18.97 31.70 -35.62
N ARG A 615 18.89 31.29 -36.88
CA ARG A 615 19.52 30.09 -37.43
C ARG A 615 20.22 30.47 -38.75
N VAL A 616 21.45 30.07 -38.90
CA VAL A 616 22.21 30.16 -40.14
C VAL A 616 22.28 28.79 -40.78
N THR A 617 21.86 28.67 -42.02
CA THR A 617 22.01 27.48 -42.85
C THR A 617 23.07 27.72 -43.88
N SER A 618 24.02 26.79 -44.07
CA SER A 618 25.14 26.89 -45.01
C SER A 618 25.16 25.64 -45.90
N ASN A 619 25.74 25.82 -47.10
CA ASN A 619 25.81 24.75 -48.10
C ASN A 619 24.40 24.25 -48.55
N LYS A 620 23.47 25.19 -48.67
CA LYS A 620 22.04 24.84 -48.92
C LYS A 620 21.78 24.12 -50.24
N GLU A 621 22.63 24.37 -51.25
CA GLU A 621 22.53 23.69 -52.57
C GLU A 621 23.31 22.37 -52.64
N ASN A 622 24.02 22.03 -51.55
CA ASN A 622 24.84 20.83 -51.51
C ASN A 622 24.06 19.61 -50.98
N LYS A 623 24.55 18.43 -51.32
CA LYS A 623 24.06 17.15 -50.77
C LYS A 623 23.99 17.11 -49.23
N PHE A 624 24.88 17.86 -48.55
CA PHE A 624 24.91 18.06 -47.13
C PHE A 624 24.80 19.59 -46.83
N SER A 625 23.70 19.97 -46.26
CA SER A 625 23.47 21.34 -45.74
C SER A 625 23.61 21.31 -44.21
N THR A 626 24.33 22.24 -43.66
CA THR A 626 24.53 22.34 -42.20
C THR A 626 23.87 23.61 -41.67
N TYR A 627 23.39 23.55 -40.44
CA TYR A 627 22.82 24.71 -39.79
C TYR A 627 23.23 24.79 -38.33
N TYR A 628 23.27 26.01 -37.80
CA TYR A 628 23.52 26.32 -36.40
C TYR A 628 22.71 27.55 -36.00
N GLY A 629 22.20 27.50 -34.74
CA GLY A 629 21.31 28.54 -34.26
C GLY A 629 21.44 28.78 -32.77
N LEU A 630 20.93 29.94 -32.38
CA LEU A 630 20.74 30.34 -31.00
C LEU A 630 19.33 30.86 -30.81
N ALA A 631 18.72 30.53 -29.68
CA ALA A 631 17.41 31.04 -29.30
C ALA A 631 17.34 31.31 -27.80
N TYR A 632 16.49 32.25 -27.45
CA TYR A 632 16.05 32.53 -26.11
C TYR A 632 14.59 32.06 -25.97
N GLU A 633 14.30 31.35 -24.93
CA GLU A 633 12.96 30.86 -24.60
C GLU A 633 12.56 31.35 -23.20
N TYR A 634 11.32 31.81 -23.08
CA TYR A 634 10.73 32.20 -21.82
C TYR A 634 9.39 31.49 -21.63
N GLU A 635 9.25 30.74 -20.51
CA GLU A 635 8.00 30.18 -20.04
C GLU A 635 7.32 31.20 -19.13
N PHE A 636 6.09 31.62 -19.49
CA PHE A 636 5.32 32.62 -18.73
C PHE A 636 4.52 31.98 -17.59
N ASN A 637 4.12 30.75 -17.77
CA ASN A 637 3.24 30.00 -16.87
C ASN A 637 3.86 28.61 -16.58
N GLY A 638 3.04 27.58 -16.44
CA GLY A 638 3.51 26.22 -16.18
C GLY A 638 3.41 25.86 -14.71
N ASP A 639 2.51 26.54 -14.01
CA ASP A 639 2.23 26.29 -12.60
C ASP A 639 1.45 25.00 -12.42
N ALA A 640 2.03 24.05 -11.68
CA ALA A 640 1.40 22.83 -11.24
C ALA A 640 0.92 23.01 -9.80
N GLU A 641 -0.37 23.17 -9.65
CA GLU A 641 -1.04 23.24 -8.36
C GLU A 641 -1.73 21.94 -8.03
N MET A 642 -1.69 21.57 -6.76
CA MET A 642 -2.41 20.40 -6.28
C MET A 642 -2.84 20.52 -4.83
N ARG A 643 -3.82 19.71 -4.47
CA ARG A 643 -4.25 19.46 -3.08
C ARG A 643 -4.13 17.99 -2.75
N ALA A 644 -3.79 17.69 -1.52
CA ALA A 644 -3.83 16.35 -0.97
C ALA A 644 -4.55 16.40 0.37
N ALA A 645 -5.57 15.56 0.53
CA ALA A 645 -6.48 15.57 1.67
C ALA A 645 -7.01 17.00 2.00
N GLY A 646 -7.38 17.75 0.97
CA GLY A 646 -7.88 19.14 1.06
C GLY A 646 -6.81 20.23 1.32
N MET A 647 -5.55 19.86 1.60
CA MET A 647 -4.44 20.79 1.87
C MET A 647 -3.66 21.11 0.60
N LYS A 648 -3.42 22.41 0.33
CA LYS A 648 -2.66 22.84 -0.83
C LYS A 648 -1.17 22.51 -0.65
N ALA A 649 -0.56 21.88 -1.67
CA ALA A 649 0.88 21.73 -1.79
C ALA A 649 1.53 23.02 -2.29
N PRO A 650 2.85 23.24 -2.11
CA PRO A 650 3.56 24.32 -2.76
C PRO A 650 3.42 24.21 -4.28
N THR A 651 3.09 25.33 -4.91
CA THR A 651 3.02 25.39 -6.37
C THR A 651 4.41 25.12 -6.97
N GLN A 652 4.44 24.21 -7.92
CA GLN A 652 5.63 23.90 -8.71
C GLN A 652 5.50 24.63 -10.06
N SER A 653 6.52 25.31 -10.52
CA SER A 653 6.41 26.14 -11.71
C SER A 653 7.51 25.82 -12.71
N LEU A 654 7.16 25.79 -14.00
CA LEU A 654 8.10 25.73 -15.11
C LEU A 654 8.52 27.14 -15.57
N GLN A 655 7.99 28.18 -14.91
CA GLN A 655 8.23 29.59 -15.30
C GLN A 655 9.72 29.92 -15.23
N GLY A 656 10.23 30.49 -16.31
CA GLY A 656 11.61 30.99 -16.34
C GLY A 656 12.23 31.09 -17.72
N SER A 657 13.49 31.43 -17.72
CA SER A 657 14.29 31.70 -18.91
C SER A 657 15.21 30.55 -19.26
N SER A 658 15.31 30.24 -20.54
CA SER A 658 16.28 29.29 -21.06
C SER A 658 16.93 29.80 -22.34
N VAL A 659 18.20 29.48 -22.52
CA VAL A 659 18.93 29.69 -23.76
C VAL A 659 19.12 28.36 -24.45
N MET A 660 18.86 28.30 -25.75
CA MET A 660 19.04 27.13 -26.60
C MET A 660 20.11 27.39 -27.66
N ALA A 661 21.03 26.46 -27.77
CA ALA A 661 21.96 26.39 -28.91
C ALA A 661 21.65 25.13 -29.73
N GLU A 662 21.69 25.25 -31.05
CA GLU A 662 21.44 24.11 -31.94
C GLU A 662 22.52 23.97 -33.02
N ILE A 663 22.74 22.75 -33.43
CA ILE A 663 23.52 22.39 -34.61
C ILE A 663 22.79 21.26 -35.34
N GLY A 664 22.75 21.31 -36.66
CA GLY A 664 22.13 20.27 -37.44
C GLY A 664 22.71 20.06 -38.81
N LEU A 665 22.29 18.99 -39.42
CA LEU A 665 22.68 18.53 -40.73
C LEU A 665 21.44 18.04 -41.50
N ASN A 666 21.21 18.61 -42.68
CA ASN A 666 20.26 18.08 -43.63
C ASN A 666 21.02 17.33 -44.72
N TYR A 667 20.53 16.13 -45.10
CA TYR A 667 21.11 15.24 -46.09
C TYR A 667 20.10 14.85 -47.16
N GLN A 668 20.39 15.20 -48.42
CA GLN A 668 19.64 14.76 -49.54
C GLN A 668 20.58 13.98 -50.51
N PRO A 669 20.38 12.67 -50.74
CA PRO A 669 21.33 11.85 -51.50
C PRO A 669 21.71 12.37 -52.88
N THR A 670 20.70 12.85 -53.63
CA THR A 670 20.83 13.50 -54.94
C THR A 670 19.74 14.58 -55.05
N PRO A 671 19.87 15.60 -55.91
CA PRO A 671 18.84 16.62 -56.10
C PRO A 671 17.45 16.03 -56.46
N ASP A 672 17.45 14.89 -57.15
CA ASP A 672 16.21 14.19 -57.56
C ASP A 672 15.77 13.12 -56.54
N SER A 673 16.52 12.90 -55.46
CA SER A 673 16.17 11.88 -54.45
C SER A 673 14.81 12.21 -53.82
N PRO A 674 13.87 11.22 -53.77
CA PRO A 674 12.64 11.42 -53.02
C PRO A 674 12.85 11.43 -51.47
N TRP A 675 14.04 11.06 -51.02
CA TRP A 675 14.40 11.04 -49.60
C TRP A 675 15.19 12.25 -49.18
N SER A 676 14.81 12.85 -48.05
CA SER A 676 15.63 13.78 -47.29
C SER A 676 15.70 13.36 -45.83
N PHE A 677 16.81 13.67 -45.18
CA PHE A 677 17.07 13.34 -43.77
C PHE A 677 17.58 14.56 -43.04
N ASP A 678 17.06 14.82 -41.84
CA ASP A 678 17.51 15.87 -40.97
C ASP A 678 18.01 15.30 -39.63
N LEU A 679 19.14 15.77 -39.17
CA LEU A 679 19.70 15.46 -37.84
C LEU A 679 19.96 16.80 -37.13
N ASN A 680 19.37 16.97 -35.94
CA ASN A 680 19.48 18.11 -35.10
C ASN A 680 19.92 17.74 -33.69
N MET A 681 20.83 18.54 -33.11
CA MET A 681 21.22 18.42 -31.70
C MET A 681 21.04 19.79 -31.03
N ARG A 682 20.53 19.80 -29.82
CA ARG A 682 20.30 21.01 -29.02
C ARG A 682 20.85 20.87 -27.63
N GLY A 683 21.36 21.95 -27.10
CA GLY A 683 21.74 22.16 -25.72
C GLY A 683 20.92 23.28 -25.11
N TYR A 684 20.53 23.14 -23.87
CA TYR A 684 19.73 24.09 -23.10
C TYR A 684 20.45 24.48 -21.81
N ALA A 685 20.34 25.75 -21.44
CA ALA A 685 20.86 26.31 -20.19
C ALA A 685 19.86 27.35 -19.64
N GLY A 686 19.60 27.32 -18.34
CA GLY A 686 18.62 28.14 -17.64
C GLY A 686 17.66 27.29 -16.85
N GLU A 687 16.36 27.60 -16.85
CA GLU A 687 15.30 26.84 -16.20
C GLU A 687 15.23 25.42 -16.77
N ARG A 688 15.23 25.28 -18.08
CA ARG A 688 15.47 23.99 -18.75
C ARG A 688 16.97 23.83 -19.01
N GLN A 689 17.53 22.71 -18.55
CA GLN A 689 18.93 22.36 -18.75
C GLN A 689 19.02 21.00 -19.44
N GLY A 690 20.17 20.75 -20.12
CA GLY A 690 20.45 19.46 -20.74
C GLY A 690 20.51 19.48 -22.24
N GLY A 691 20.15 18.39 -22.89
CA GLY A 691 20.26 18.29 -24.35
C GLY A 691 19.23 17.36 -24.97
N SER A 692 19.05 17.55 -26.26
CA SER A 692 18.19 16.72 -27.08
C SER A 692 18.80 16.48 -28.45
N PHE A 693 18.33 15.43 -29.10
CA PHE A 693 18.60 15.20 -30.51
C PHE A 693 17.28 14.88 -31.25
N ASN A 694 17.23 15.22 -32.52
CA ASN A 694 16.11 14.92 -33.41
C ASN A 694 16.63 14.31 -34.70
N VAL A 695 15.97 13.28 -35.19
CA VAL A 695 16.22 12.68 -36.50
C VAL A 695 14.90 12.58 -37.25
N GLN A 696 14.85 13.16 -38.44
CA GLN A 696 13.68 13.09 -39.31
C GLN A 696 14.07 12.49 -40.66
N ALA A 697 13.19 11.64 -41.18
CA ALA A 697 13.22 11.18 -42.54
C ALA A 697 11.94 11.62 -43.26
N THR A 698 12.08 12.17 -44.46
CA THR A 698 10.98 12.61 -45.30
C THR A 698 11.06 11.91 -46.67
N TYR A 699 9.93 11.48 -47.20
CA TYR A 699 9.81 10.93 -48.53
C TYR A 699 8.76 11.73 -49.34
N THR A 700 9.17 12.27 -50.44
CA THR A 700 8.33 13.05 -51.37
C THR A 700 7.93 12.16 -52.57
N PHE A 701 6.61 12.06 -52.83
CA PHE A 701 6.05 11.24 -53.92
C PHE A 701 6.06 11.94 -55.24
#